data_d039317e16a316ce9d31f83bc4ce7a20
#
_entry.id   d039317e16a316ce9d31f83bc4ce7a20
#
_cell.length_a   1.000
_cell.length_b   1.000
_cell.length_c   1.000
_cell.angle_alpha   90.00
_cell.angle_beta   90.00
_cell.angle_gamma   90.00
#
_symmetry.space_group_name_H-M   'P 1'
#
loop_
_entity.id
_entity.type
_entity.pdbx_description
1 polymer ?
#
loop_
_entity_poly.entity_id
_entity_poly.type
_entity_poly.pdbx_seq_one_letter_code
_entity_poly.pdbx_strand_id
1 'polypeptide(L)'
;MTQESQEYSLASKNGPAYIRSMKPTASLSVSRLSFLLLLFCLLAMPNAAFAEETSGESSVPWLYKNSDIPVDKSWTFGELDNGMRYAVKRNGVPPGQVSIRLRVDVGSLMETEEEQGFAHFMEHLTFRGSTHIPDGEAKRVWQRLGATFGSDSNAETTPTQTVYKLDLPNASKASLDESLKILSGMVSSPGLSITAVNAERPVVLAELSERAGPQTVVQNATRELFFAGQRLANRAPIGTPETLSAATPRMLQLFHQRWYRPEQTVIVIAGDSDPAMFEELLNKHFSQWQGKGERGTIPDFGQPQEIADISRVVIEPTLPRFISMVVARPWEQVDDTIVYNQQILIDLLALQMINRRLEARARAGGSYLQASVGQDDVSRSIDGTFINVVPLGDDWEAALQDVRAVIADATTRAPSEADIAREIAEFDAALAIGVESYQTEAARKQADNIINAVDIHETVATPQVALDVFRGMQDLYTPQRLLESTRKLFSGVSTRALLTSPDAIDNGTVRLAKALRSKVEAASDVRVSQSDIGFESLKKIGRKGAIKSSRIIERFEVEQLELANGVRVLLFPNTAERNKIMVNARFGHGYSGLSSRQETLAWSGAMALMASGVGDLGQEEIDKISTGRRIGLGFDIDNDAFEITADTRPSDLEDQLHLIAAKLAFPRWDPAPVIRTKAAALIGYDSFSASPQAVLERDLEWLVRGKDPRWKTPDKEDFSQLTAENFRQFWEPILASGPIELMLFGDFDRDQAVESVLKTFGALKSRKPQVLPGDVVSPQFPDPQAGPEILVHKGDTERAAAMVAWPTGGGLDNVRESRKLEVLTSIFNDRLFEILRSQQGASYSPQVINSWPVDFESGGYIGAQSQLTPDNIDRFYNVVEMIAKDLREKPVSADELQRVVEPLRQLIARASSGNSFWMSQMEGASFNPQKFVALQSLLSDYTVITPEEVQALARKYFDDKKKWKLVVLPESSRLAANDNEPVAKPVKAANSN
;
A
#
# COMPACT_ATOMS: atom_id res chain seq x y z
N MET A 1 -1.71 1.59 -6.69
CA MET A 1 -1.49 1.92 -5.26
C MET A 1 -2.56 1.20 -4.49
N THR A 2 -2.20 0.12 -3.91
CA THR A 2 -3.08 -0.93 -3.37
C THR A 2 -3.54 -0.63 -1.96
N GLN A 3 -4.72 -1.05 -1.66
CA GLN A 3 -5.54 -0.98 -0.45
C GLN A 3 -4.91 -1.50 0.88
N GLU A 4 -3.61 -1.70 0.97
CA GLU A 4 -2.96 -2.07 2.24
C GLU A 4 -3.04 -1.00 3.35
N SER A 5 -3.52 0.21 3.03
CA SER A 5 -3.55 1.32 3.98
C SER A 5 -4.78 1.40 4.89
N GLN A 6 -5.82 0.58 4.69
CA GLN A 6 -7.05 0.66 5.49
C GLN A 6 -7.14 -0.32 6.67
N GLU A 7 -6.37 -1.39 6.71
CA GLU A 7 -6.42 -2.34 7.85
C GLU A 7 -5.74 -1.85 9.13
N TYR A 8 -4.97 -0.77 9.07
CA TYR A 8 -4.26 -0.21 10.23
C TYR A 8 -4.97 0.95 10.94
N SER A 9 -6.21 1.28 10.55
CA SER A 9 -6.91 2.45 11.09
C SER A 9 -7.37 2.33 12.55
N LEU A 10 -7.34 1.16 13.16
CA LEU A 10 -7.56 0.97 14.60
C LEU A 10 -6.31 1.21 15.46
N ALA A 11 -5.15 1.36 14.83
CA ALA A 11 -3.93 1.84 15.45
C ALA A 11 -3.59 3.18 14.80
N SER A 12 -4.29 4.25 15.17
CA SER A 12 -3.98 5.59 14.68
C SER A 12 -2.60 6.01 15.19
N LYS A 13 -1.55 5.63 14.49
CA LYS A 13 -0.27 6.30 14.60
C LYS A 13 -0.44 7.68 13.97
N ASN A 14 -0.59 8.69 14.82
CA ASN A 14 -0.77 10.10 14.47
C ASN A 14 0.54 10.72 13.94
N GLY A 15 1.04 10.23 12.80
CA GLY A 15 2.12 10.86 12.06
C GLY A 15 1.59 11.39 10.72
N PRO A 16 2.18 12.46 10.12
CA PRO A 16 1.76 12.94 8.82
C PRO A 16 1.75 11.81 7.80
N ALA A 17 0.64 11.63 7.09
CA ALA A 17 0.43 10.55 6.11
C ALA A 17 1.54 10.47 5.04
N TYR A 18 2.23 11.58 4.80
CA TYR A 18 3.34 11.70 3.87
C TYR A 18 4.60 10.91 4.28
N ILE A 19 4.88 10.75 5.57
CA ILE A 19 6.01 9.90 6.01
C ILE A 19 5.77 8.44 5.62
N ARG A 20 4.51 8.02 5.51
CA ARG A 20 4.14 6.68 5.05
C ARG A 20 4.28 6.49 3.54
N SER A 21 4.06 7.54 2.72
CA SER A 21 4.18 7.47 1.25
C SER A 21 5.61 7.64 0.76
N MET A 22 6.47 8.31 1.53
CA MET A 22 7.91 8.42 1.28
C MET A 22 8.72 7.44 2.14
N LYS A 23 8.21 6.23 2.42
CA LYS A 23 9.10 5.20 2.98
C LYS A 23 10.27 5.06 2.02
N PRO A 24 11.49 5.39 2.46
CA PRO A 24 12.63 5.12 1.61
C PRO A 24 12.64 3.62 1.36
N THR A 25 12.89 3.27 0.15
CA THR A 25 13.11 1.91 -0.33
C THR A 25 14.27 1.18 0.39
N ALA A 26 14.69 1.63 1.57
CA ALA A 26 15.65 0.93 2.42
C ALA A 26 14.99 -0.22 3.23
N SER A 27 13.65 -0.30 3.32
CA SER A 27 12.95 -1.55 3.67
C SER A 27 12.76 -2.47 2.45
N LEU A 28 13.59 -2.29 1.47
CA LEU A 28 13.62 -2.92 0.17
C LEU A 28 13.81 -4.44 0.19
N SER A 29 14.09 -5.04 1.33
CA SER A 29 14.17 -6.51 1.40
C SER A 29 12.81 -7.19 1.51
N VAL A 30 11.79 -6.55 2.09
CA VAL A 30 10.47 -7.20 2.34
C VAL A 30 9.42 -6.80 1.31
N SER A 31 9.37 -5.55 0.85
CA SER A 31 8.41 -5.15 -0.18
C SER A 31 8.77 -5.65 -1.59
N ARG A 32 10.06 -5.93 -1.85
CA ARG A 32 10.50 -6.60 -3.08
C ARG A 32 10.11 -8.07 -3.11
N LEU A 33 9.91 -8.70 -1.96
CA LEU A 33 9.48 -10.09 -1.87
C LEU A 33 8.02 -10.29 -2.25
N SER A 34 7.16 -9.34 -1.96
CA SER A 34 5.75 -9.39 -2.39
C SER A 34 5.61 -9.28 -3.92
N PHE A 35 6.58 -8.64 -4.58
CA PHE A 35 6.66 -8.58 -6.05
C PHE A 35 7.32 -9.85 -6.64
N LEU A 36 8.20 -10.51 -5.90
CA LEU A 36 8.89 -11.74 -6.31
C LEU A 36 8.03 -12.99 -6.14
N LEU A 37 7.05 -12.99 -5.25
CA LEU A 37 6.09 -14.09 -5.08
C LEU A 37 4.99 -14.10 -6.15
N LEU A 38 4.89 -13.06 -6.97
CA LEU A 38 3.98 -12.97 -8.11
C LEU A 38 4.60 -13.44 -9.44
N LEU A 39 5.85 -13.88 -9.44
CA LEU A 39 6.57 -14.23 -10.67
C LEU A 39 7.13 -15.64 -10.57
N PHE A 40 6.26 -16.61 -10.54
CA PHE A 40 6.68 -17.99 -10.66
C PHE A 40 5.91 -18.67 -11.77
N CYS A 41 6.64 -19.08 -12.73
CA CYS A 41 6.46 -20.23 -13.60
C CYS A 41 6.82 -19.99 -15.07
N LEU A 42 7.63 -20.84 -15.63
CA LEU A 42 7.70 -21.19 -17.05
C LEU A 42 9.02 -21.84 -17.49
N LEU A 43 9.08 -23.01 -18.13
CA LEU A 43 9.83 -23.47 -19.31
C LEU A 43 9.90 -24.97 -19.57
N ALA A 44 9.90 -25.42 -20.72
CA ALA A 44 10.80 -25.68 -21.81
C ALA A 44 10.34 -26.70 -22.86
N MET A 45 11.01 -26.64 -23.95
CA MET A 45 10.80 -27.40 -25.23
C MET A 45 11.40 -28.81 -25.19
N PRO A 46 11.28 -29.60 -26.31
CA PRO A 46 10.41 -29.57 -27.49
C PRO A 46 9.86 -30.95 -27.94
N ASN A 47 8.86 -31.02 -28.77
CA ASN A 47 8.84 -31.62 -30.09
C ASN A 47 7.42 -31.75 -30.65
N ALA A 48 7.31 -31.37 -31.93
CA ALA A 48 6.10 -31.40 -32.67
C ALA A 48 5.58 -32.81 -32.97
N ALA A 49 4.26 -32.99 -32.74
CA ALA A 49 3.48 -33.98 -33.45
C ALA A 49 2.12 -33.37 -33.73
N PHE A 50 1.80 -33.28 -35.03
CA PHE A 50 0.49 -32.90 -35.54
C PHE A 50 -0.57 -33.86 -35.03
N ALA A 51 -1.64 -33.34 -34.45
CA ALA A 51 -2.89 -34.08 -34.26
C ALA A 51 -4.06 -33.18 -34.69
N GLU A 52 -4.94 -33.78 -35.46
CA GLU A 52 -6.10 -33.21 -36.14
C GLU A 52 -7.08 -32.49 -35.23
N GLU A 53 -7.63 -31.40 -35.75
CA GLU A 53 -8.80 -30.71 -35.25
C GLU A 53 -10.00 -31.66 -35.13
N THR A 54 -10.44 -31.88 -33.88
CA THR A 54 -11.81 -32.29 -33.64
C THR A 54 -12.50 -31.17 -32.88
N SER A 55 -13.45 -30.53 -33.52
CA SER A 55 -14.33 -29.50 -32.95
C SER A 55 -15.16 -30.07 -31.80
N GLY A 56 -14.72 -29.81 -30.59
CA GLY A 56 -15.47 -29.93 -29.35
C GLY A 56 -15.10 -28.75 -28.47
N GLU A 57 -16.07 -27.96 -28.05
CA GLU A 57 -15.88 -26.84 -27.11
C GLU A 57 -15.24 -27.38 -25.82
N SER A 58 -13.94 -27.32 -25.69
CA SER A 58 -13.26 -27.69 -24.45
C SER A 58 -13.22 -26.51 -23.48
N SER A 59 -13.75 -26.71 -22.29
CA SER A 59 -13.43 -25.84 -21.14
C SER A 59 -11.90 -25.69 -21.05
N VAL A 60 -11.42 -24.49 -20.79
CA VAL A 60 -9.98 -24.25 -20.61
C VAL A 60 -9.51 -25.10 -19.41
N PRO A 61 -8.61 -26.08 -19.60
CA PRO A 61 -8.21 -26.93 -18.49
C PRO A 61 -7.44 -26.15 -17.43
N TRP A 62 -7.40 -26.68 -16.20
CA TRP A 62 -6.45 -26.19 -15.20
C TRP A 62 -5.03 -26.37 -15.70
N LEU A 63 -4.17 -25.33 -15.56
CA LEU A 63 -2.83 -25.28 -16.17
C LEU A 63 -1.89 -26.38 -15.72
N TYR A 64 -2.01 -26.85 -14.46
CA TYR A 64 -1.21 -27.97 -13.96
C TYR A 64 -1.31 -29.26 -14.81
N LYS A 65 -2.37 -29.43 -15.60
CA LYS A 65 -2.54 -30.62 -16.44
C LYS A 65 -1.52 -30.70 -17.58
N ASN A 66 -0.95 -29.58 -18.00
CA ASN A 66 0.01 -29.47 -19.10
C ASN A 66 1.40 -28.99 -18.64
N SER A 67 1.64 -28.91 -17.35
CA SER A 67 2.89 -28.45 -16.73
C SER A 67 3.67 -29.61 -16.11
N ASP A 68 5.00 -29.53 -16.15
CA ASP A 68 5.89 -30.42 -15.39
C ASP A 68 6.18 -29.92 -13.96
N ILE A 69 5.57 -28.80 -13.58
CA ILE A 69 5.69 -28.24 -12.25
C ILE A 69 4.77 -28.98 -11.26
N PRO A 70 5.27 -29.46 -10.13
CA PRO A 70 4.46 -30.12 -9.12
C PRO A 70 3.38 -29.18 -8.56
N VAL A 71 2.11 -29.51 -8.82
CA VAL A 71 0.98 -28.75 -8.30
C VAL A 71 0.90 -28.81 -6.75
N ASP A 72 0.47 -27.73 -6.12
CA ASP A 72 0.19 -27.70 -4.68
C ASP A 72 -1.02 -28.60 -4.34
N LYS A 73 -0.72 -29.75 -3.76
CA LYS A 73 -1.73 -30.76 -3.37
C LYS A 73 -2.61 -30.34 -2.19
N SER A 74 -2.35 -29.20 -1.56
CA SER A 74 -3.21 -28.69 -0.50
C SER A 74 -4.49 -28.03 -1.03
N TRP A 75 -4.53 -27.75 -2.34
CA TRP A 75 -5.71 -27.28 -3.05
C TRP A 75 -6.48 -28.42 -3.72
N THR A 76 -7.80 -28.38 -3.66
CA THR A 76 -8.69 -29.19 -4.49
C THR A 76 -9.15 -28.35 -5.67
N PHE A 77 -8.78 -28.79 -6.87
CA PHE A 77 -9.18 -28.16 -8.14
C PHE A 77 -10.30 -28.97 -8.78
N GLY A 78 -11.35 -28.29 -9.20
CA GLY A 78 -12.50 -28.95 -9.84
C GLY A 78 -13.19 -28.09 -10.88
N GLU A 79 -14.17 -28.68 -11.54
CA GLU A 79 -15.03 -28.06 -12.54
C GLU A 79 -16.47 -28.58 -12.35
N LEU A 80 -17.43 -27.68 -12.35
CA LEU A 80 -18.86 -28.04 -12.34
C LEU A 80 -19.32 -28.46 -13.74
N ASP A 81 -20.44 -29.19 -13.82
CA ASP A 81 -20.99 -29.67 -15.11
C ASP A 81 -21.28 -28.56 -16.11
N ASN A 82 -21.45 -27.33 -15.66
CA ASN A 82 -21.66 -26.16 -16.51
C ASN A 82 -20.35 -25.46 -16.97
N GLY A 83 -19.18 -26.03 -16.68
CA GLY A 83 -17.89 -25.52 -17.07
C GLY A 83 -17.27 -24.47 -16.12
N MET A 84 -17.92 -24.14 -15.00
CA MET A 84 -17.37 -23.25 -13.99
C MET A 84 -16.28 -23.97 -13.21
N ARG A 85 -15.07 -23.38 -13.16
CA ARG A 85 -13.94 -23.94 -12.43
C ARG A 85 -13.89 -23.45 -11.00
N TYR A 86 -13.36 -24.26 -10.10
CA TYR A 86 -13.14 -23.87 -8.72
C TYR A 86 -11.83 -24.41 -8.14
N ALA A 87 -11.29 -23.69 -7.17
CA ALA A 87 -10.19 -24.15 -6.31
C ALA A 87 -10.59 -23.93 -4.85
N VAL A 88 -10.49 -24.99 -4.02
CA VAL A 88 -10.86 -24.90 -2.61
C VAL A 88 -9.76 -25.45 -1.72
N LYS A 89 -9.55 -24.81 -0.55
CA LYS A 89 -8.50 -25.17 0.41
C LYS A 89 -8.92 -24.88 1.83
N ARG A 90 -8.57 -25.77 2.77
CA ARG A 90 -8.64 -25.44 4.19
C ARG A 90 -7.44 -24.58 4.59
N ASN A 91 -7.72 -23.42 5.20
CA ASN A 91 -6.72 -22.52 5.79
C ASN A 91 -7.30 -21.84 7.04
N GLY A 92 -6.71 -22.09 8.21
CA GLY A 92 -7.16 -21.55 9.50
C GLY A 92 -6.52 -20.21 9.88
N VAL A 93 -6.02 -19.41 8.92
CA VAL A 93 -5.36 -18.14 9.21
C VAL A 93 -6.10 -16.99 8.47
N PRO A 94 -6.69 -16.04 9.21
CA PRO A 94 -6.98 -16.10 10.65
C PRO A 94 -8.07 -17.13 10.98
N PRO A 95 -8.15 -17.60 12.25
CA PRO A 95 -9.14 -18.60 12.64
C PRO A 95 -10.57 -18.17 12.35
N GLY A 96 -11.39 -19.09 11.84
CA GLY A 96 -12.81 -18.89 11.53
C GLY A 96 -13.09 -18.08 10.27
N GLN A 97 -12.09 -17.52 9.60
CA GLN A 97 -12.30 -16.76 8.35
C GLN A 97 -12.40 -17.68 7.14
N VAL A 98 -13.26 -17.31 6.19
CA VAL A 98 -13.30 -17.88 4.84
C VAL A 98 -13.24 -16.75 3.82
N SER A 99 -12.28 -16.85 2.92
CA SER A 99 -12.01 -15.90 1.85
C SER A 99 -12.49 -16.47 0.51
N ILE A 100 -13.36 -15.74 -0.17
CA ILE A 100 -13.96 -16.11 -1.45
C ILE A 100 -13.50 -15.10 -2.50
N ARG A 101 -13.02 -15.61 -3.64
CA ARG A 101 -12.69 -14.83 -4.83
C ARG A 101 -13.44 -15.40 -6.01
N LEU A 102 -14.29 -14.61 -6.64
CA LEU A 102 -15.02 -14.98 -7.83
C LEU A 102 -14.52 -14.13 -8.99
N ARG A 103 -13.83 -14.76 -9.92
CA ARG A 103 -13.23 -14.15 -11.10
C ARG A 103 -14.07 -14.43 -12.34
N VAL A 104 -14.36 -13.39 -13.09
CA VAL A 104 -14.91 -13.50 -14.46
C VAL A 104 -13.84 -13.05 -15.43
N ASP A 105 -13.60 -13.85 -16.49
CA ASP A 105 -12.57 -13.58 -17.51
C ASP A 105 -13.03 -12.49 -18.48
N VAL A 106 -13.27 -11.29 -17.92
CA VAL A 106 -13.67 -10.09 -18.65
C VAL A 106 -13.12 -8.84 -17.99
N GLY A 107 -12.44 -8.02 -18.76
CA GLY A 107 -11.95 -6.70 -18.36
C GLY A 107 -12.06 -5.72 -19.51
N SER A 108 -11.42 -4.57 -19.42
CA SER A 108 -11.56 -3.50 -20.41
C SER A 108 -11.03 -3.87 -21.81
N LEU A 109 -10.13 -4.85 -21.93
CA LEU A 109 -9.65 -5.31 -23.24
C LEU A 109 -10.70 -6.05 -24.06
N MET A 110 -11.77 -6.57 -23.46
CA MET A 110 -12.89 -7.24 -24.11
C MET A 110 -13.96 -6.27 -24.64
N GLU A 111 -13.91 -5.00 -24.25
CA GLU A 111 -14.88 -3.97 -24.61
C GLU A 111 -14.73 -3.47 -26.05
N THR A 112 -15.84 -3.18 -26.73
CA THR A 112 -15.82 -2.42 -28.00
C THR A 112 -15.56 -0.93 -27.75
N GLU A 113 -15.50 -0.11 -28.83
CA GLU A 113 -15.30 1.32 -28.67
C GLU A 113 -16.46 1.99 -27.92
N GLU A 114 -17.69 1.51 -28.13
CA GLU A 114 -18.89 2.04 -27.51
C GLU A 114 -19.11 1.49 -26.08
N GLU A 115 -18.33 0.49 -25.67
CA GLU A 115 -18.48 -0.20 -24.40
C GLU A 115 -17.39 0.14 -23.39
N GLN A 116 -16.53 1.12 -23.68
CA GLN A 116 -15.43 1.47 -22.77
C GLN A 116 -15.96 1.79 -21.36
N GLY A 117 -15.47 1.04 -20.35
CA GLY A 117 -15.90 1.13 -18.96
C GLY A 117 -17.08 0.22 -18.58
N PHE A 118 -17.60 -0.61 -19.51
CA PHE A 118 -18.75 -1.48 -19.19
C PHE A 118 -18.38 -2.61 -18.25
N ALA A 119 -17.16 -3.14 -18.31
CA ALA A 119 -16.71 -4.16 -17.37
C ALA A 119 -16.73 -3.62 -15.92
N HIS A 120 -16.21 -2.43 -15.72
CA HIS A 120 -16.21 -1.74 -14.43
C HIS A 120 -17.63 -1.30 -14.01
N PHE A 121 -18.41 -0.75 -14.92
CA PHE A 121 -19.80 -0.38 -14.62
C PHE A 121 -20.64 -1.62 -14.24
N MET A 122 -20.40 -2.77 -14.89
CA MET A 122 -21.04 -4.03 -14.54
C MET A 122 -20.64 -4.50 -13.14
N GLU A 123 -19.36 -4.33 -12.77
CA GLU A 123 -18.89 -4.60 -11.41
C GLU A 123 -19.74 -3.85 -10.37
N HIS A 124 -19.94 -2.55 -10.52
CA HIS A 124 -20.79 -1.74 -9.65
C HIS A 124 -22.26 -2.22 -9.62
N LEU A 125 -22.82 -2.48 -10.79
CA LEU A 125 -24.24 -2.88 -10.91
C LEU A 125 -24.55 -4.22 -10.25
N THR A 126 -23.58 -5.13 -10.16
CA THR A 126 -23.81 -6.42 -9.48
C THR A 126 -24.06 -6.26 -7.98
N PHE A 127 -23.54 -5.19 -7.34
CA PHE A 127 -23.82 -4.89 -5.94
C PHE A 127 -25.18 -4.23 -5.72
N ARG A 128 -25.83 -3.72 -6.77
CA ARG A 128 -27.17 -3.08 -6.68
C ARG A 128 -28.32 -4.05 -6.41
N GLY A 129 -28.05 -5.33 -6.46
CA GLY A 129 -29.03 -6.37 -6.21
C GLY A 129 -29.14 -7.36 -7.36
N SER A 130 -29.93 -8.41 -7.14
CA SER A 130 -30.08 -9.51 -8.08
C SER A 130 -31.47 -10.16 -7.91
N THR A 131 -31.71 -11.23 -8.65
CA THR A 131 -32.91 -12.04 -8.42
C THR A 131 -32.96 -12.69 -7.02
N HIS A 132 -31.79 -12.77 -6.33
CA HIS A 132 -31.69 -13.42 -5.02
C HIS A 132 -31.73 -12.43 -3.86
N ILE A 133 -31.46 -11.14 -4.12
CA ILE A 133 -31.40 -10.13 -3.06
C ILE A 133 -31.78 -8.73 -3.57
N PRO A 134 -32.56 -7.95 -2.79
CA PRO A 134 -32.92 -6.57 -3.14
C PRO A 134 -31.70 -5.65 -3.19
N ASP A 135 -31.87 -4.47 -3.81
CA ASP A 135 -30.86 -3.41 -3.88
C ASP A 135 -30.36 -2.99 -2.49
N GLY A 136 -29.02 -2.92 -2.34
CA GLY A 136 -28.34 -2.50 -1.11
C GLY A 136 -28.37 -3.51 0.04
N GLU A 137 -29.14 -4.61 -0.05
CA GLU A 137 -29.27 -5.56 1.06
C GLU A 137 -28.07 -6.52 1.16
N ALA A 138 -27.33 -6.78 0.08
CA ALA A 138 -26.13 -7.63 0.13
C ALA A 138 -25.08 -7.08 1.13
N LYS A 139 -24.78 -5.79 1.06
CA LYS A 139 -23.90 -5.09 2.00
C LYS A 139 -24.38 -5.27 3.45
N ARG A 140 -25.69 -5.08 3.72
CA ARG A 140 -26.25 -5.16 5.06
C ARG A 140 -26.20 -6.59 5.62
N VAL A 141 -26.44 -7.61 4.76
CA VAL A 141 -26.29 -9.01 5.17
C VAL A 141 -24.86 -9.29 5.60
N TRP A 142 -23.89 -8.93 4.78
CA TRP A 142 -22.48 -9.17 5.11
C TRP A 142 -22.00 -8.39 6.34
N GLN A 143 -22.47 -7.15 6.55
CA GLN A 143 -22.21 -6.41 7.79
C GLN A 143 -22.77 -7.12 9.03
N ARG A 144 -24.00 -7.67 8.95
CA ARG A 144 -24.57 -8.49 10.05
C ARG A 144 -23.77 -9.76 10.31
N LEU A 145 -23.10 -10.29 9.29
CA LEU A 145 -22.20 -11.44 9.39
C LEU A 145 -20.78 -11.05 9.83
N GLY A 146 -20.53 -9.76 10.06
CA GLY A 146 -19.28 -9.24 10.59
C GLY A 146 -18.26 -8.78 9.55
N ALA A 147 -18.60 -8.78 8.26
CA ALA A 147 -17.72 -8.29 7.21
C ALA A 147 -17.84 -6.76 7.05
N THR A 148 -16.72 -6.09 6.91
CA THR A 148 -16.64 -4.65 6.66
C THR A 148 -16.71 -4.39 5.16
N PHE A 149 -17.56 -3.43 4.75
CA PHE A 149 -17.59 -3.01 3.35
C PHE A 149 -16.34 -2.23 2.98
N GLY A 150 -15.76 -2.55 1.82
CA GLY A 150 -14.52 -1.95 1.33
C GLY A 150 -13.28 -2.81 1.64
N SER A 151 -13.12 -3.32 2.87
CA SER A 151 -11.99 -4.18 3.23
C SER A 151 -12.29 -5.68 3.12
N ASP A 152 -13.46 -6.13 3.59
CA ASP A 152 -13.84 -7.55 3.57
C ASP A 152 -14.77 -7.90 2.39
N SER A 153 -15.46 -6.91 1.81
CA SER A 153 -16.32 -7.07 0.64
C SER A 153 -16.00 -5.99 -0.37
N ASN A 154 -15.47 -6.38 -1.52
CA ASN A 154 -15.01 -5.48 -2.57
C ASN A 154 -15.05 -6.16 -3.94
N ALA A 155 -14.72 -5.41 -4.99
CA ALA A 155 -14.41 -5.97 -6.30
C ALA A 155 -13.37 -5.10 -7.02
N GLU A 156 -12.81 -5.62 -8.09
CA GLU A 156 -11.88 -4.90 -8.94
C GLU A 156 -12.04 -5.31 -10.40
N THR A 157 -11.90 -4.35 -11.29
CA THR A 157 -11.83 -4.58 -12.74
C THR A 157 -10.47 -4.15 -13.27
N THR A 158 -9.79 -5.09 -13.93
CA THR A 158 -8.51 -4.89 -14.63
C THR A 158 -8.71 -4.90 -16.14
N PRO A 159 -7.67 -4.73 -16.95
CA PRO A 159 -7.80 -4.94 -18.40
C PRO A 159 -8.24 -6.35 -18.79
N THR A 160 -7.93 -7.38 -18.01
CA THR A 160 -8.15 -8.79 -18.36
C THR A 160 -9.25 -9.49 -17.56
N GLN A 161 -9.60 -9.00 -16.36
CA GLN A 161 -10.52 -9.70 -15.46
C GLN A 161 -11.35 -8.75 -14.60
N THR A 162 -12.49 -9.28 -14.10
CA THR A 162 -13.27 -8.69 -13.00
C THR A 162 -13.33 -9.69 -11.85
N VAL A 163 -12.94 -9.27 -10.65
CA VAL A 163 -12.85 -10.14 -9.47
C VAL A 163 -13.70 -9.59 -8.33
N TYR A 164 -14.63 -10.41 -7.83
CA TYR A 164 -15.43 -10.13 -6.63
C TYR A 164 -14.76 -10.79 -5.43
N LYS A 165 -14.57 -10.04 -4.36
CA LYS A 165 -13.86 -10.46 -3.15
C LYS A 165 -14.79 -10.40 -1.95
N LEU A 166 -14.81 -11.48 -1.16
CA LEU A 166 -15.50 -11.53 0.12
C LEU A 166 -14.65 -12.29 1.12
N ASP A 167 -14.26 -11.62 2.18
CA ASP A 167 -13.60 -12.20 3.36
C ASP A 167 -14.64 -12.29 4.48
N LEU A 168 -15.18 -13.46 4.70
CA LEU A 168 -16.24 -13.69 5.67
C LEU A 168 -15.64 -14.10 7.01
N PRO A 169 -15.64 -13.25 8.04
CA PRO A 169 -15.13 -13.60 9.36
C PRO A 169 -16.07 -14.56 10.09
N ASN A 170 -15.53 -15.42 10.94
CA ASN A 170 -16.30 -16.37 11.74
C ASN A 170 -17.36 -17.15 10.92
N ALA A 171 -16.94 -17.69 9.78
CA ALA A 171 -17.81 -18.30 8.81
C ALA A 171 -18.42 -19.62 9.33
N SER A 172 -19.72 -19.77 9.13
CA SER A 172 -20.47 -21.00 9.36
C SER A 172 -21.04 -21.53 8.05
N LYS A 173 -21.48 -22.81 8.02
CA LYS A 173 -22.19 -23.35 6.83
C LYS A 173 -23.38 -22.47 6.43
N ALA A 174 -24.11 -21.90 7.38
CA ALA A 174 -25.27 -21.05 7.10
C ALA A 174 -24.88 -19.71 6.49
N SER A 175 -23.86 -19.04 7.04
CA SER A 175 -23.38 -17.76 6.51
C SER A 175 -22.70 -17.90 5.15
N LEU A 176 -22.01 -19.01 4.91
CA LEU A 176 -21.43 -19.36 3.60
C LEU A 176 -22.51 -19.67 2.58
N ASP A 177 -23.54 -20.45 2.95
CA ASP A 177 -24.69 -20.76 2.10
C ASP A 177 -25.42 -19.49 1.63
N GLU A 178 -25.67 -18.55 2.55
CA GLU A 178 -26.28 -17.26 2.24
C GLU A 178 -25.37 -16.39 1.35
N SER A 179 -24.07 -16.31 1.67
CA SER A 179 -23.12 -15.51 0.91
C SER A 179 -22.89 -16.04 -0.51
N LEU A 180 -22.76 -17.35 -0.70
CA LEU A 180 -22.63 -17.96 -2.02
C LEU A 180 -23.91 -17.84 -2.85
N LYS A 181 -25.10 -17.90 -2.21
CA LYS A 181 -26.36 -17.57 -2.87
C LYS A 181 -26.38 -16.11 -3.38
N ILE A 182 -25.93 -15.16 -2.57
CA ILE A 182 -25.84 -13.75 -2.98
C ILE A 182 -24.87 -13.60 -4.15
N LEU A 183 -23.65 -14.13 -4.04
CA LEU A 183 -22.62 -14.04 -5.08
C LEU A 183 -23.10 -14.70 -6.39
N SER A 184 -23.77 -15.86 -6.32
CA SER A 184 -24.31 -16.51 -7.51
C SER A 184 -25.35 -15.64 -8.23
N GLY A 185 -26.21 -14.96 -7.47
CA GLY A 185 -27.19 -14.01 -8.03
C GLY A 185 -26.52 -12.78 -8.65
N MET A 186 -25.49 -12.23 -8.01
CA MET A 186 -24.74 -11.08 -8.53
C MET A 186 -24.17 -11.33 -9.92
N VAL A 187 -23.57 -12.51 -10.15
CA VAL A 187 -22.92 -12.80 -11.45
C VAL A 187 -23.86 -13.43 -12.49
N SER A 188 -24.86 -14.20 -12.08
CA SER A 188 -25.77 -14.90 -13.02
C SER A 188 -27.00 -14.09 -13.42
N SER A 189 -27.47 -13.20 -12.57
CA SER A 189 -28.74 -12.48 -12.76
C SER A 189 -28.81 -11.15 -12.01
N PRO A 190 -27.87 -10.21 -12.25
CA PRO A 190 -27.85 -8.89 -11.63
C PRO A 190 -29.08 -8.07 -12.01
N GLY A 191 -29.42 -7.11 -11.15
CA GLY A 191 -30.56 -6.22 -11.32
C GLY A 191 -30.27 -5.06 -12.29
N LEU A 192 -30.25 -5.32 -13.60
CA LEU A 192 -29.94 -4.33 -14.62
C LEU A 192 -31.16 -3.49 -15.05
N SER A 193 -31.91 -2.95 -14.10
CA SER A 193 -33.06 -2.07 -14.36
C SER A 193 -32.61 -0.65 -14.72
N ILE A 194 -33.50 0.10 -15.39
CA ILE A 194 -33.24 1.53 -15.69
C ILE A 194 -33.01 2.35 -14.40
N THR A 195 -33.68 1.99 -13.32
CA THR A 195 -33.50 2.62 -12.01
C THR A 195 -32.11 2.34 -11.44
N ALA A 196 -31.64 1.09 -11.48
CA ALA A 196 -30.31 0.72 -11.01
C ALA A 196 -29.19 1.39 -11.83
N VAL A 197 -29.28 1.34 -13.16
CA VAL A 197 -28.32 1.97 -14.05
C VAL A 197 -28.26 3.49 -13.85
N ASN A 198 -29.40 4.16 -13.70
CA ASN A 198 -29.44 5.62 -13.50
C ASN A 198 -29.01 6.03 -12.08
N ALA A 199 -29.16 5.16 -11.09
CA ALA A 199 -28.66 5.40 -9.74
C ALA A 199 -27.13 5.21 -9.66
N GLU A 200 -26.57 4.25 -10.38
CA GLU A 200 -25.15 3.92 -10.30
C GLU A 200 -24.27 4.76 -11.23
N ARG A 201 -24.77 5.21 -12.38
CA ARG A 201 -24.01 6.04 -13.33
C ARG A 201 -23.36 7.27 -12.69
N PRO A 202 -24.06 8.10 -11.87
CA PRO A 202 -23.42 9.21 -11.18
C PRO A 202 -22.28 8.79 -10.24
N VAL A 203 -22.37 7.59 -9.63
CA VAL A 203 -21.33 7.06 -8.73
C VAL A 203 -20.05 6.74 -9.52
N VAL A 204 -20.18 6.04 -10.66
CA VAL A 204 -19.04 5.72 -11.53
C VAL A 204 -18.42 6.99 -12.14
N LEU A 205 -19.26 7.96 -12.52
CA LEU A 205 -18.77 9.26 -13.01
C LEU A 205 -18.08 10.08 -11.91
N ALA A 206 -18.56 10.01 -10.67
CA ALA A 206 -17.89 10.63 -9.52
C ALA A 206 -16.51 9.99 -9.26
N GLU A 207 -16.42 8.66 -9.34
CA GLU A 207 -15.13 7.95 -9.25
C GLU A 207 -14.15 8.37 -10.34
N LEU A 208 -14.61 8.42 -11.59
CA LEU A 208 -13.79 8.90 -12.70
C LEU A 208 -13.28 10.33 -12.45
N SER A 209 -14.14 11.20 -11.93
CA SER A 209 -13.75 12.57 -11.57
C SER A 209 -12.76 12.60 -10.38
N GLU A 210 -12.97 11.79 -9.34
CA GLU A 210 -12.03 11.72 -8.20
C GLU A 210 -10.65 11.19 -8.60
N ARG A 211 -10.55 10.38 -9.66
CA ARG A 211 -9.28 9.89 -10.20
C ARG A 211 -8.60 10.88 -11.16
N ALA A 212 -9.31 11.90 -11.63
CA ALA A 212 -8.72 12.92 -12.50
C ALA A 212 -7.59 13.68 -11.79
N GLY A 213 -6.59 14.14 -12.57
CA GLY A 213 -5.48 14.93 -12.03
C GLY A 213 -4.16 14.69 -12.76
N PRO A 214 -3.08 15.39 -12.34
CA PRO A 214 -1.79 15.35 -12.98
C PRO A 214 -1.22 13.94 -13.20
N GLN A 215 -1.34 13.07 -12.19
CA GLN A 215 -0.88 11.69 -12.29
C GLN A 215 -1.66 10.88 -13.33
N THR A 216 -2.97 11.07 -13.42
CA THR A 216 -3.81 10.41 -14.43
C THR A 216 -3.48 10.87 -15.85
N VAL A 217 -3.16 12.16 -16.04
CA VAL A 217 -2.67 12.69 -17.32
C VAL A 217 -1.40 11.96 -17.74
N VAL A 218 -0.43 11.84 -16.83
CA VAL A 218 0.84 11.14 -17.08
C VAL A 218 0.61 9.64 -17.34
N GLN A 219 -0.23 8.99 -16.54
CA GLN A 219 -0.56 7.56 -16.72
C GLN A 219 -1.23 7.28 -18.07
N ASN A 220 -2.17 8.12 -18.49
CA ASN A 220 -2.81 7.99 -19.79
C ASN A 220 -1.82 8.20 -20.94
N ALA A 221 -1.00 9.26 -20.87
CA ALA A 221 0.04 9.52 -21.86
C ALA A 221 1.08 8.39 -21.94
N THR A 222 1.43 7.79 -20.79
CA THR A 222 2.33 6.62 -20.73
C THR A 222 1.67 5.40 -21.38
N ARG A 223 0.41 5.10 -21.05
CA ARG A 223 -0.34 3.98 -21.62
C ARG A 223 -0.47 4.13 -23.14
N GLU A 224 -0.88 5.29 -23.64
CA GLU A 224 -0.99 5.57 -25.05
C GLU A 224 0.34 5.41 -25.80
N LEU A 225 1.44 5.88 -25.21
CA LEU A 225 2.75 5.76 -25.83
C LEU A 225 3.30 4.33 -25.75
N PHE A 226 3.26 3.71 -24.57
CA PHE A 226 3.91 2.42 -24.34
C PHE A 226 3.18 1.28 -25.06
N PHE A 227 1.88 1.38 -25.22
CA PHE A 227 1.06 0.36 -25.87
C PHE A 227 0.51 0.84 -27.25
N ALA A 228 1.14 1.84 -27.85
CA ALA A 228 0.72 2.36 -29.16
C ALA A 228 0.60 1.24 -30.20
N GLY A 229 -0.54 1.18 -30.89
CA GLY A 229 -0.89 0.13 -31.84
C GLY A 229 -1.58 -1.10 -31.22
N GLN A 230 -1.77 -1.13 -29.92
CA GLN A 230 -2.44 -2.21 -29.18
C GLN A 230 -3.72 -1.71 -28.51
N ARG A 231 -4.67 -2.62 -28.22
CA ARG A 231 -5.93 -2.24 -27.56
C ARG A 231 -5.71 -1.56 -26.19
N LEU A 232 -4.72 -2.01 -25.43
CA LEU A 232 -4.41 -1.48 -24.09
C LEU A 232 -4.12 0.01 -24.10
N ALA A 233 -3.65 0.59 -25.23
CA ALA A 233 -3.42 2.03 -25.35
C ALA A 233 -4.67 2.87 -25.01
N ASN A 234 -5.87 2.36 -25.38
CA ASN A 234 -7.14 3.08 -25.30
C ASN A 234 -8.20 2.37 -24.44
N ARG A 235 -7.81 1.42 -23.59
CA ARG A 235 -8.73 0.61 -22.78
C ARG A 235 -8.43 0.74 -21.30
N ALA A 236 -8.68 1.95 -20.74
CA ALA A 236 -8.70 2.13 -19.28
C ALA A 236 -9.94 1.44 -18.69
N PRO A 237 -9.83 0.67 -17.62
CA PRO A 237 -10.99 0.00 -17.00
C PRO A 237 -12.12 0.96 -16.59
N ILE A 238 -11.77 2.18 -16.17
CA ILE A 238 -12.76 3.19 -15.74
C ILE A 238 -13.64 3.71 -16.88
N GLY A 239 -13.26 3.51 -18.15
CA GLY A 239 -13.99 4.01 -19.30
C GLY A 239 -13.87 5.50 -19.59
N THR A 240 -14.85 6.06 -20.29
CA THR A 240 -14.91 7.49 -20.62
C THR A 240 -16.25 8.11 -20.18
N PRO A 241 -16.31 9.43 -19.95
CA PRO A 241 -17.57 10.11 -19.61
C PRO A 241 -18.66 9.88 -20.67
N GLU A 242 -18.28 9.84 -21.96
CA GLU A 242 -19.18 9.68 -23.10
C GLU A 242 -19.84 8.31 -23.11
N THR A 243 -19.02 7.24 -22.99
CA THR A 243 -19.52 5.86 -23.04
C THR A 243 -20.36 5.53 -21.82
N LEU A 244 -19.92 5.97 -20.62
CA LEU A 244 -20.67 5.77 -19.36
C LEU A 244 -22.01 6.52 -19.38
N SER A 245 -22.03 7.74 -19.92
CA SER A 245 -23.28 8.52 -20.05
C SER A 245 -24.26 7.92 -21.07
N ALA A 246 -23.75 7.32 -22.14
CA ALA A 246 -24.54 6.68 -23.18
C ALA A 246 -25.01 5.26 -22.81
N ALA A 247 -24.45 4.64 -21.78
CA ALA A 247 -24.76 3.28 -21.36
C ALA A 247 -26.26 3.07 -21.03
N THR A 248 -26.88 2.08 -21.64
CA THR A 248 -28.28 1.72 -21.41
C THR A 248 -28.40 0.35 -20.75
N PRO A 249 -29.51 0.06 -20.05
CA PRO A 249 -29.75 -1.29 -19.51
C PRO A 249 -29.65 -2.41 -20.56
N ARG A 250 -30.07 -2.13 -21.77
CA ARG A 250 -29.99 -3.12 -22.85
C ARG A 250 -28.55 -3.41 -23.31
N MET A 251 -27.69 -2.39 -23.41
CA MET A 251 -26.28 -2.56 -23.75
C MET A 251 -25.55 -3.35 -22.66
N LEU A 252 -25.75 -2.97 -21.40
CA LEU A 252 -25.16 -3.65 -20.25
C LEU A 252 -25.66 -5.10 -20.12
N GLN A 253 -26.95 -5.36 -20.42
CA GLN A 253 -27.49 -6.72 -20.46
C GLN A 253 -26.83 -7.58 -21.55
N LEU A 254 -26.59 -7.02 -22.75
CA LEU A 254 -25.90 -7.71 -23.84
C LEU A 254 -24.42 -7.98 -23.50
N PHE A 255 -23.76 -7.03 -22.87
CA PHE A 255 -22.40 -7.20 -22.37
C PHE A 255 -22.33 -8.33 -21.33
N HIS A 256 -23.22 -8.30 -20.33
CA HIS A 256 -23.35 -9.35 -19.33
C HIS A 256 -23.57 -10.73 -19.98
N GLN A 257 -24.50 -10.87 -20.90
CA GLN A 257 -24.81 -12.14 -21.56
C GLN A 257 -23.61 -12.71 -22.35
N ARG A 258 -22.77 -11.87 -22.93
CA ARG A 258 -21.55 -12.30 -23.65
C ARG A 258 -20.46 -12.82 -22.71
N TRP A 259 -20.27 -12.18 -21.57
CA TRP A 259 -19.07 -12.36 -20.77
C TRP A 259 -19.28 -13.04 -19.42
N TYR A 260 -20.45 -12.83 -18.75
CA TYR A 260 -20.74 -13.44 -17.45
C TYR A 260 -21.33 -14.84 -17.66
N ARG A 261 -20.43 -15.79 -17.79
CA ARG A 261 -20.75 -17.18 -18.15
C ARG A 261 -19.98 -18.14 -17.24
N PRO A 262 -20.57 -19.30 -16.87
CA PRO A 262 -19.90 -20.25 -15.98
C PRO A 262 -18.54 -20.70 -16.55
N GLU A 263 -18.45 -20.99 -17.83
CA GLU A 263 -17.23 -21.44 -18.50
C GLU A 263 -16.12 -20.38 -18.59
N GLN A 264 -16.41 -19.12 -18.25
CA GLN A 264 -15.48 -18.00 -18.15
C GLN A 264 -15.28 -17.55 -16.69
N THR A 265 -15.73 -18.36 -15.73
CA THR A 265 -15.69 -18.01 -14.32
C THR A 265 -14.86 -19.02 -13.53
N VAL A 266 -14.07 -18.48 -12.62
CA VAL A 266 -13.31 -19.25 -11.63
C VAL A 266 -13.68 -18.77 -10.24
N ILE A 267 -14.00 -19.67 -9.31
CA ILE A 267 -14.19 -19.33 -7.92
C ILE A 267 -13.13 -20.01 -7.06
N VAL A 268 -12.51 -19.23 -6.18
CA VAL A 268 -11.49 -19.69 -5.25
C VAL A 268 -12.01 -19.48 -3.83
N ILE A 269 -11.96 -20.53 -3.00
CA ILE A 269 -12.34 -20.45 -1.59
C ILE A 269 -11.21 -21.01 -0.74
N ALA A 270 -10.67 -20.18 0.13
CA ALA A 270 -9.71 -20.59 1.16
C ALA A 270 -10.23 -20.19 2.53
N GLY A 271 -10.17 -21.10 3.51
CA GLY A 271 -10.64 -20.72 4.84
C GLY A 271 -10.73 -21.85 5.84
N ASP A 272 -11.09 -21.49 7.07
CA ASP A 272 -11.15 -22.44 8.19
C ASP A 272 -12.41 -23.31 8.17
N SER A 273 -12.54 -24.09 7.10
CA SER A 273 -13.66 -25.03 6.96
C SER A 273 -13.28 -26.21 6.07
N ASP A 274 -14.13 -27.23 6.03
CA ASP A 274 -13.91 -28.42 5.21
C ASP A 274 -14.06 -28.10 3.71
N PRO A 275 -13.09 -28.39 2.85
CA PRO A 275 -13.18 -28.24 1.40
C PRO A 275 -14.42 -28.96 0.79
N ALA A 276 -14.80 -30.10 1.30
CA ALA A 276 -16.01 -30.83 0.83
C ALA A 276 -17.30 -30.02 1.05
N MET A 277 -17.38 -29.22 2.12
CA MET A 277 -18.51 -28.32 2.33
C MET A 277 -18.50 -27.18 1.32
N PHE A 278 -17.35 -26.67 0.93
CA PHE A 278 -17.27 -25.66 -0.12
C PHE A 278 -17.76 -26.22 -1.45
N GLU A 279 -17.34 -27.42 -1.83
CA GLU A 279 -17.82 -28.09 -3.05
C GLU A 279 -19.34 -28.35 -3.05
N GLU A 280 -19.91 -28.79 -1.91
CA GLU A 280 -21.36 -28.96 -1.74
C GLU A 280 -22.11 -27.62 -2.02
N LEU A 281 -21.62 -26.53 -1.42
CA LEU A 281 -22.28 -25.23 -1.55
C LEU A 281 -22.09 -24.63 -2.96
N LEU A 282 -20.93 -24.84 -3.59
CA LEU A 282 -20.69 -24.42 -4.98
C LEU A 282 -21.64 -25.14 -5.93
N ASN A 283 -21.78 -26.46 -5.80
CA ASN A 283 -22.74 -27.24 -6.59
C ASN A 283 -24.15 -26.75 -6.37
N LYS A 284 -24.56 -26.47 -5.13
CA LYS A 284 -25.90 -25.97 -4.79
C LYS A 284 -26.26 -24.68 -5.48
N HIS A 285 -25.36 -23.72 -5.50
CA HIS A 285 -25.65 -22.33 -5.92
C HIS A 285 -25.26 -22.01 -7.35
N PHE A 286 -24.29 -22.72 -7.93
CA PHE A 286 -23.74 -22.37 -9.26
C PHE A 286 -24.01 -23.42 -10.34
N SER A 287 -24.32 -24.69 -10.03
CA SER A 287 -24.49 -25.73 -11.03
C SER A 287 -25.61 -25.47 -12.06
N GLN A 288 -26.64 -24.72 -11.65
CA GLN A 288 -27.78 -24.39 -12.52
C GLN A 288 -27.55 -23.12 -13.36
N TRP A 289 -26.43 -22.42 -13.12
CA TRP A 289 -26.09 -21.24 -13.91
C TRP A 289 -25.72 -21.66 -15.32
N GLN A 290 -26.36 -21.05 -16.33
CA GLN A 290 -26.08 -21.27 -17.74
C GLN A 290 -25.82 -19.95 -18.44
N GLY A 291 -24.87 -19.94 -19.38
CA GLY A 291 -24.63 -18.82 -20.26
C GLY A 291 -25.87 -18.50 -21.12
N LYS A 292 -26.14 -17.23 -21.31
CA LYS A 292 -27.29 -16.75 -22.10
C LYS A 292 -26.77 -16.02 -23.34
N GLY A 293 -27.46 -16.22 -24.49
CA GLY A 293 -27.07 -15.56 -25.73
C GLY A 293 -25.75 -16.10 -26.32
N GLU A 294 -25.17 -15.36 -27.25
CA GLU A 294 -23.92 -15.70 -27.91
C GLU A 294 -22.72 -15.41 -27.02
N ARG A 295 -21.76 -16.32 -26.95
CA ARG A 295 -20.51 -16.14 -26.22
C ARG A 295 -19.64 -15.08 -26.88
N GLY A 296 -19.01 -14.21 -26.08
CA GLY A 296 -18.03 -13.26 -26.59
C GLY A 296 -16.75 -13.96 -27.05
N THR A 297 -16.22 -13.50 -28.19
CA THR A 297 -14.90 -13.91 -28.66
C THR A 297 -13.85 -12.99 -28.10
N ILE A 298 -12.83 -13.55 -27.45
CA ILE A 298 -11.68 -12.76 -26.95
C ILE A 298 -11.04 -12.06 -28.15
N PRO A 299 -10.95 -10.72 -28.13
CA PRO A 299 -10.36 -9.99 -29.25
C PRO A 299 -8.84 -10.16 -29.28
N ASP A 300 -8.22 -9.94 -30.41
CA ASP A 300 -6.78 -9.77 -30.52
C ASP A 300 -6.36 -8.48 -29.77
N PHE A 301 -5.48 -8.58 -28.79
CA PHE A 301 -5.00 -7.43 -28.03
C PHE A 301 -3.93 -6.63 -28.78
N GLY A 302 -3.43 -7.18 -29.91
CA GLY A 302 -2.39 -6.58 -30.73
C GLY A 302 -0.98 -6.86 -30.20
N GLN A 303 0.00 -6.64 -31.04
CA GLN A 303 1.41 -6.80 -30.72
C GLN A 303 2.14 -5.46 -30.76
N PRO A 304 3.19 -5.24 -29.95
CA PRO A 304 3.98 -4.03 -30.01
C PRO A 304 4.61 -3.85 -31.37
N GLN A 305 4.52 -2.64 -31.93
CA GLN A 305 5.00 -2.30 -33.25
C GLN A 305 6.15 -1.28 -33.15
N GLU A 306 6.99 -1.26 -34.17
CA GLU A 306 7.92 -0.16 -34.35
C GLU A 306 7.11 1.11 -34.72
N ILE A 307 7.32 2.19 -33.93
CA ILE A 307 6.64 3.48 -34.11
C ILE A 307 7.66 4.60 -34.34
N ALA A 308 7.27 5.61 -35.11
CA ALA A 308 8.13 6.76 -35.41
C ALA A 308 8.33 7.64 -34.16
N ASP A 309 7.25 7.86 -33.41
CA ASP A 309 7.20 8.74 -32.23
C ASP A 309 7.49 7.92 -30.96
N ILE A 310 8.75 7.62 -30.70
CA ILE A 310 9.20 6.82 -29.56
C ILE A 310 9.30 7.61 -28.25
N SER A 311 9.00 8.90 -28.26
CA SER A 311 9.19 9.78 -27.08
C SER A 311 8.06 10.79 -26.96
N ARG A 312 7.71 11.09 -25.70
CA ARG A 312 6.71 12.12 -25.33
C ARG A 312 7.20 12.91 -24.12
N VAL A 313 6.90 14.20 -24.08
CA VAL A 313 7.06 15.04 -22.88
C VAL A 313 5.69 15.48 -22.42
N VAL A 314 5.41 15.29 -21.14
CA VAL A 314 4.19 15.74 -20.47
C VAL A 314 4.60 16.83 -19.47
N ILE A 315 3.95 17.98 -19.56
CA ILE A 315 4.19 19.11 -18.67
C ILE A 315 3.14 19.10 -17.58
N GLU A 316 3.56 18.84 -16.35
CA GLU A 316 2.70 18.83 -15.17
C GLU A 316 3.37 19.58 -14.03
N PRO A 317 3.00 20.85 -13.78
CA PRO A 317 3.72 21.75 -12.87
C PRO A 317 3.81 21.27 -11.42
N THR A 318 2.94 20.37 -11.01
CA THR A 318 2.89 19.82 -9.64
C THR A 318 3.59 18.49 -9.50
N LEU A 319 4.06 17.88 -10.58
CA LEU A 319 4.77 16.61 -10.53
C LEU A 319 6.28 16.78 -10.68
N PRO A 320 7.08 15.94 -10.00
CA PRO A 320 8.52 15.96 -10.17
C PRO A 320 8.92 15.54 -11.58
N ARG A 321 10.14 15.94 -11.97
CA ARG A 321 10.73 15.44 -13.22
C ARG A 321 10.99 13.94 -13.12
N PHE A 322 10.46 13.18 -14.10
CA PHE A 322 10.51 11.73 -14.07
C PHE A 322 10.60 11.17 -15.49
N ILE A 323 11.46 10.19 -15.72
CA ILE A 323 11.58 9.51 -17.01
C ILE A 323 11.11 8.07 -16.81
N SER A 324 10.09 7.68 -17.60
CA SER A 324 9.69 6.28 -17.76
C SER A 324 10.07 5.79 -19.15
N MET A 325 10.62 4.59 -19.23
CA MET A 325 10.97 3.96 -20.50
C MET A 325 10.49 2.51 -20.51
N VAL A 326 10.20 1.99 -21.70
CA VAL A 326 9.92 0.56 -21.93
C VAL A 326 10.71 0.05 -23.13
N VAL A 327 11.33 -1.11 -22.96
CA VAL A 327 11.80 -1.94 -24.07
C VAL A 327 10.71 -2.97 -24.32
N ALA A 328 9.98 -2.80 -25.43
CA ALA A 328 8.79 -3.57 -25.75
C ALA A 328 9.13 -4.83 -26.56
N ARG A 329 8.68 -5.98 -26.09
CA ARG A 329 8.71 -7.29 -26.77
C ARG A 329 7.29 -7.81 -26.98
N PRO A 330 7.03 -8.62 -28.01
CA PRO A 330 5.78 -9.33 -28.16
C PRO A 330 5.47 -10.17 -26.92
N TRP A 331 4.20 -10.13 -26.50
CA TRP A 331 3.72 -11.12 -25.55
C TRP A 331 3.36 -12.42 -26.30
N GLU A 332 3.78 -13.53 -25.74
CA GLU A 332 3.47 -14.86 -26.27
C GLU A 332 2.92 -15.74 -25.15
N GLN A 333 1.86 -16.48 -25.45
CA GLN A 333 1.40 -17.52 -24.56
C GLN A 333 2.45 -18.63 -24.49
N VAL A 334 2.96 -18.91 -23.33
CA VAL A 334 4.00 -19.93 -23.09
C VAL A 334 3.45 -21.01 -22.18
N ASP A 335 3.82 -22.26 -22.38
CA ASP A 335 3.52 -23.37 -21.48
C ASP A 335 4.34 -23.24 -20.20
N ASP A 336 3.70 -23.39 -19.05
CA ASP A 336 4.32 -23.27 -17.75
C ASP A 336 5.12 -24.54 -17.38
N THR A 337 6.45 -24.45 -17.34
CA THR A 337 7.34 -25.58 -17.09
C THR A 337 8.57 -25.21 -16.26
N ILE A 338 9.25 -26.17 -15.65
CA ILE A 338 10.45 -25.95 -14.81
C ILE A 338 11.54 -25.20 -15.55
N VAL A 339 11.85 -25.53 -16.80
CA VAL A 339 12.99 -24.95 -17.53
C VAL A 339 12.75 -23.48 -17.90
N TYR A 340 11.54 -23.03 -18.17
CA TYR A 340 11.27 -21.58 -18.35
C TYR A 340 11.31 -20.83 -17.02
N ASN A 341 10.87 -21.38 -15.94
CA ASN A 341 11.08 -20.81 -14.61
C ASN A 341 12.55 -20.59 -14.28
N GLN A 342 13.39 -21.54 -14.65
CA GLN A 342 14.83 -21.36 -14.54
C GLN A 342 15.32 -20.13 -15.32
N GLN A 343 14.77 -19.86 -16.51
CA GLN A 343 15.14 -18.66 -17.27
C GLN A 343 14.65 -17.38 -16.59
N ILE A 344 13.41 -17.35 -16.09
CA ILE A 344 12.91 -16.19 -15.33
C ILE A 344 13.77 -15.88 -14.12
N LEU A 345 14.20 -16.90 -13.38
CA LEU A 345 15.09 -16.72 -12.24
C LEU A 345 16.45 -16.11 -12.65
N ILE A 346 16.97 -16.50 -13.82
CA ILE A 346 18.18 -15.89 -14.39
C ILE A 346 17.94 -14.43 -14.78
N ASP A 347 16.78 -14.16 -15.43
CA ASP A 347 16.39 -12.81 -15.83
C ASP A 347 16.24 -11.89 -14.61
N LEU A 348 15.63 -12.39 -13.51
CA LEU A 348 15.50 -11.68 -12.24
C LEU A 348 16.84 -11.39 -11.56
N LEU A 349 17.76 -12.37 -11.54
CA LEU A 349 19.13 -12.16 -11.03
C LEU A 349 19.85 -11.08 -11.83
N ALA A 350 19.72 -11.09 -13.17
CA ALA A 350 20.32 -10.08 -14.02
C ALA A 350 19.75 -8.68 -13.72
N LEU A 351 18.43 -8.55 -13.54
CA LEU A 351 17.78 -7.29 -13.17
C LEU A 351 18.23 -6.78 -11.79
N GLN A 352 18.35 -7.66 -10.81
CA GLN A 352 18.79 -7.30 -9.46
C GLN A 352 20.23 -6.75 -9.46
N MET A 353 21.12 -7.37 -10.24
CA MET A 353 22.49 -6.88 -10.41
C MET A 353 22.55 -5.48 -11.02
N ILE A 354 21.67 -5.21 -11.99
CA ILE A 354 21.57 -3.89 -12.62
C ILE A 354 21.05 -2.86 -11.59
N ASN A 355 20.00 -3.18 -10.88
CA ASN A 355 19.43 -2.30 -9.86
C ASN A 355 20.44 -1.93 -8.76
N ARG A 356 21.22 -2.91 -8.32
CA ARG A 356 22.29 -2.68 -7.35
C ARG A 356 23.37 -1.72 -7.89
N ARG A 357 23.76 -1.86 -9.16
CA ARG A 357 24.71 -0.94 -9.81
C ARG A 357 24.13 0.46 -9.96
N LEU A 358 22.85 0.58 -10.31
CA LEU A 358 22.15 1.86 -10.37
C LEU A 358 22.12 2.54 -9.00
N GLU A 359 21.82 1.79 -7.95
CA GLU A 359 21.83 2.31 -6.58
C GLU A 359 23.24 2.74 -6.13
N ALA A 360 24.25 1.92 -6.39
CA ALA A 360 25.66 2.26 -6.10
C ALA A 360 26.09 3.54 -6.81
N ARG A 361 25.74 3.70 -8.10
CA ARG A 361 26.00 4.91 -8.87
C ARG A 361 25.29 6.13 -8.29
N ALA A 362 24.01 5.99 -7.90
CA ALA A 362 23.28 7.07 -7.24
C ALA A 362 23.93 7.50 -5.92
N ARG A 363 24.38 6.55 -5.10
CA ARG A 363 25.09 6.82 -3.83
C ARG A 363 26.47 7.47 -4.05
N ALA A 364 27.16 7.10 -5.12
CA ALA A 364 28.47 7.66 -5.49
C ALA A 364 28.38 9.06 -6.12
N GLY A 365 27.22 9.71 -6.14
CA GLY A 365 27.04 11.04 -6.68
C GLY A 365 26.64 11.07 -8.15
N GLY A 366 25.89 10.06 -8.62
CA GLY A 366 25.29 10.05 -9.96
C GLY A 366 24.28 11.18 -10.17
N SER A 367 23.93 11.44 -11.43
CA SER A 367 23.05 12.53 -11.85
C SER A 367 21.55 12.28 -11.54
N TYR A 368 21.20 11.20 -10.86
CA TYR A 368 19.84 10.83 -10.48
C TYR A 368 19.71 10.52 -8.99
N LEU A 369 18.53 10.81 -8.45
CA LEU A 369 18.18 10.46 -7.08
C LEU A 369 17.93 8.95 -6.97
N GLN A 370 17.19 8.40 -7.93
CA GLN A 370 16.82 6.99 -7.99
C GLN A 370 16.66 6.56 -9.44
N ALA A 371 17.04 5.32 -9.73
CA ALA A 371 16.71 4.64 -10.97
C ALA A 371 16.43 3.16 -10.69
N SER A 372 15.55 2.56 -11.47
CA SER A 372 15.18 1.14 -11.37
C SER A 372 14.89 0.53 -12.73
N VAL A 373 15.14 -0.78 -12.83
CA VAL A 373 14.79 -1.61 -13.99
C VAL A 373 13.96 -2.79 -13.50
N GLY A 374 12.85 -3.06 -14.18
CA GLY A 374 12.00 -4.22 -13.92
C GLY A 374 11.53 -4.85 -15.21
N GLN A 375 11.11 -6.11 -15.18
CA GLN A 375 10.40 -6.78 -16.26
C GLN A 375 8.97 -7.07 -15.82
N ASP A 376 8.01 -6.93 -16.72
CA ASP A 376 6.61 -7.25 -16.47
C ASP A 376 5.92 -7.69 -17.75
N ASP A 377 5.01 -8.66 -17.61
CA ASP A 377 4.00 -9.03 -18.60
C ASP A 377 2.76 -8.19 -18.32
N VAL A 378 2.48 -7.22 -19.18
CA VAL A 378 1.38 -6.29 -18.96
C VAL A 378 0.14 -6.73 -19.69
N SER A 379 -0.83 -7.30 -18.98
CA SER A 379 -2.19 -7.58 -19.45
C SER A 379 -2.22 -8.38 -20.75
N ARG A 380 -1.35 -9.38 -20.90
CA ARG A 380 -1.22 -10.23 -22.12
C ARG A 380 -1.00 -9.41 -23.40
N SER A 381 -0.44 -8.22 -23.30
CA SER A 381 -0.24 -7.30 -24.43
C SER A 381 1.23 -7.11 -24.76
N ILE A 382 2.11 -7.10 -23.76
CA ILE A 382 3.54 -6.82 -23.92
C ILE A 382 4.36 -7.54 -22.86
N ASP A 383 5.47 -8.17 -23.25
CA ASP A 383 6.59 -8.46 -22.34
C ASP A 383 7.51 -7.23 -22.35
N GLY A 384 7.58 -6.50 -21.25
CA GLY A 384 8.24 -5.21 -21.16
C GLY A 384 9.40 -5.18 -20.17
N THR A 385 10.55 -4.59 -20.56
CA THR A 385 11.55 -4.14 -19.60
C THR A 385 11.34 -2.65 -19.35
N PHE A 386 10.95 -2.30 -18.12
CA PHE A 386 10.62 -0.95 -17.71
C PHE A 386 11.80 -0.32 -16.98
N ILE A 387 12.17 0.90 -17.35
CA ILE A 387 13.24 1.67 -16.73
C ILE A 387 12.63 2.98 -16.21
N ASN A 388 12.82 3.26 -14.93
CA ASN A 388 12.34 4.47 -14.28
C ASN A 388 13.51 5.26 -13.73
N VAL A 389 13.51 6.59 -13.92
CA VAL A 389 14.59 7.48 -13.50
C VAL A 389 14.00 8.74 -12.87
N VAL A 390 14.45 9.07 -11.66
CA VAL A 390 14.20 10.34 -10.99
C VAL A 390 15.49 11.16 -11.09
N PRO A 391 15.58 12.17 -11.96
CA PRO A 391 16.75 13.02 -12.06
C PRO A 391 17.05 13.77 -10.76
N LEU A 392 18.34 14.02 -10.49
CA LEU A 392 18.76 14.85 -9.37
C LEU A 392 18.90 16.31 -9.88
N GLY A 393 17.79 17.07 -9.85
CA GLY A 393 17.71 18.42 -10.38
C GLY A 393 17.23 18.49 -11.84
N ASP A 394 17.66 19.53 -12.59
CA ASP A 394 17.05 19.86 -13.88
C ASP A 394 17.68 19.16 -15.08
N ASP A 395 18.91 18.64 -14.93
CA ASP A 395 19.64 17.96 -15.99
C ASP A 395 19.21 16.50 -16.15
N TRP A 396 17.99 16.32 -16.70
CA TRP A 396 17.44 14.99 -16.96
C TRP A 396 18.22 14.23 -18.05
N GLU A 397 18.91 14.93 -18.96
CA GLU A 397 19.71 14.28 -20.01
C GLU A 397 20.94 13.60 -19.41
N ALA A 398 21.62 14.26 -18.44
CA ALA A 398 22.71 13.64 -17.69
C ALA A 398 22.23 12.42 -16.89
N ALA A 399 21.06 12.51 -16.24
CA ALA A 399 20.47 11.39 -15.51
C ALA A 399 20.16 10.19 -16.41
N LEU A 400 19.56 10.43 -17.57
CA LEU A 400 19.27 9.40 -18.56
C LEU A 400 20.57 8.77 -19.12
N GLN A 401 21.58 9.60 -19.39
CA GLN A 401 22.87 9.13 -19.87
C GLN A 401 23.58 8.26 -18.85
N ASP A 402 23.58 8.65 -17.59
CA ASP A 402 24.18 7.90 -16.47
C ASP A 402 23.53 6.50 -16.32
N VAL A 403 22.20 6.43 -16.33
CA VAL A 403 21.45 5.15 -16.26
C VAL A 403 21.76 4.28 -17.47
N ARG A 404 21.74 4.85 -18.67
CA ARG A 404 22.07 4.13 -19.90
C ARG A 404 23.54 3.65 -19.94
N ALA A 405 24.46 4.37 -19.30
CA ALA A 405 25.85 3.95 -19.18
C ALA A 405 26.01 2.71 -18.29
N VAL A 406 25.25 2.64 -17.18
CA VAL A 406 25.19 1.44 -16.32
C VAL A 406 24.61 0.24 -17.08
N ILE A 407 23.52 0.45 -17.81
CA ILE A 407 22.89 -0.60 -18.65
C ILE A 407 23.88 -1.04 -19.77
N ALA A 408 24.60 -0.11 -20.39
CA ALA A 408 25.59 -0.42 -21.42
C ALA A 408 26.74 -1.28 -20.86
N ASP A 409 27.20 -1.03 -19.64
CA ASP A 409 28.18 -1.92 -19.00
C ASP A 409 27.57 -3.31 -18.75
N ALA A 410 26.37 -3.38 -18.22
CA ALA A 410 25.69 -4.64 -17.92
C ALA A 410 25.44 -5.52 -19.17
N THR A 411 25.14 -4.89 -20.32
CA THR A 411 24.91 -5.59 -21.60
C THR A 411 26.18 -5.96 -22.36
N THR A 412 27.34 -5.38 -22.01
CA THR A 412 28.61 -5.62 -22.70
C THR A 412 29.57 -6.51 -21.92
N ARG A 413 29.52 -6.48 -20.59
CA ARG A 413 30.46 -7.19 -19.70
C ARG A 413 29.70 -8.15 -18.78
N ALA A 414 30.16 -9.37 -18.71
CA ALA A 414 29.62 -10.36 -17.79
C ALA A 414 29.83 -9.93 -16.31
N PRO A 415 28.91 -10.28 -15.41
CA PRO A 415 29.08 -10.08 -13.97
C PRO A 415 30.23 -10.96 -13.43
N SER A 416 30.78 -10.60 -12.28
CA SER A 416 31.76 -11.45 -11.59
C SER A 416 31.06 -12.60 -10.86
N GLU A 417 31.79 -13.69 -10.63
CA GLU A 417 31.31 -14.82 -9.83
C GLU A 417 30.90 -14.40 -8.41
N ALA A 418 31.62 -13.45 -7.82
CA ALA A 418 31.33 -12.91 -6.50
C ALA A 418 30.02 -12.10 -6.47
N ASP A 419 29.71 -11.32 -7.53
CA ASP A 419 28.43 -10.64 -7.67
C ASP A 419 27.29 -11.64 -7.79
N ILE A 420 27.50 -12.70 -8.60
CA ILE A 420 26.52 -13.77 -8.78
C ILE A 420 26.26 -14.48 -7.46
N ALA A 421 27.29 -14.89 -6.72
CA ALA A 421 27.15 -15.57 -5.44
C ALA A 421 26.40 -14.74 -4.40
N ARG A 422 26.62 -13.44 -4.37
CA ARG A 422 25.90 -12.53 -3.50
C ARG A 422 24.39 -12.47 -3.83
N GLU A 423 24.03 -12.28 -5.11
CA GLU A 423 22.62 -12.25 -5.50
C GLU A 423 21.93 -13.60 -5.28
N ILE A 424 22.63 -14.72 -5.51
CA ILE A 424 22.10 -16.05 -5.19
C ILE A 424 21.79 -16.17 -3.70
N ALA A 425 22.68 -15.70 -2.81
CA ALA A 425 22.46 -15.76 -1.38
C ALA A 425 21.24 -14.92 -0.93
N GLU A 426 21.03 -13.77 -1.54
CA GLU A 426 19.85 -12.93 -1.27
C GLU A 426 18.55 -13.57 -1.78
N PHE A 427 18.56 -14.13 -3.00
CA PHE A 427 17.40 -14.84 -3.55
C PHE A 427 17.06 -16.11 -2.77
N ASP A 428 18.05 -16.90 -2.39
CA ASP A 428 17.85 -18.10 -1.55
C ASP A 428 17.17 -17.73 -0.22
N ALA A 429 17.69 -16.71 0.46
CA ALA A 429 17.09 -16.23 1.70
C ALA A 429 15.65 -15.73 1.49
N ALA A 430 15.40 -15.01 0.40
CA ALA A 430 14.10 -14.51 0.04
C ALA A 430 13.08 -15.62 -0.24
N LEU A 431 13.45 -16.63 -1.04
CA LEU A 431 12.61 -17.78 -1.33
C LEU A 431 12.37 -18.65 -0.07
N ALA A 432 13.38 -18.79 0.78
CA ALA A 432 13.26 -19.52 2.04
C ALA A 432 12.23 -18.88 2.99
N ILE A 433 12.15 -17.54 3.05
CA ILE A 433 11.11 -16.82 3.80
C ILE A 433 9.71 -17.16 3.28
N GLY A 434 9.52 -17.27 1.95
CA GLY A 434 8.26 -17.71 1.37
C GLY A 434 7.83 -19.10 1.83
N VAL A 435 8.80 -20.04 1.90
CA VAL A 435 8.55 -21.40 2.40
C VAL A 435 8.16 -21.38 3.88
N GLU A 436 8.89 -20.63 4.69
CA GLU A 436 8.67 -20.53 6.13
C GLU A 436 7.30 -19.92 6.48
N SER A 437 6.88 -18.90 5.74
CA SER A 437 5.62 -18.18 5.97
C SER A 437 4.39 -18.87 5.38
N TYR A 438 4.55 -19.80 4.44
CA TYR A 438 3.44 -20.39 3.68
C TYR A 438 2.32 -21.00 4.54
N GLN A 439 2.69 -21.67 5.65
CA GLN A 439 1.73 -22.32 6.55
C GLN A 439 0.94 -21.32 7.42
N THR A 440 1.47 -20.12 7.60
CA THR A 440 0.85 -19.03 8.39
C THR A 440 0.32 -17.91 7.52
N GLU A 441 0.38 -18.08 6.21
CA GLU A 441 -0.15 -17.11 5.26
C GLU A 441 -1.67 -17.04 5.31
N ALA A 442 -2.23 -15.83 5.36
CA ALA A 442 -3.67 -15.60 5.47
C ALA A 442 -4.45 -16.21 4.27
N ALA A 443 -5.62 -16.78 4.55
CA ALA A 443 -6.50 -17.39 3.56
C ALA A 443 -6.79 -16.46 2.38
N ARG A 444 -7.03 -15.17 2.64
CA ARG A 444 -7.28 -14.14 1.60
C ARG A 444 -6.10 -14.03 0.63
N LYS A 445 -4.87 -14.00 1.14
CA LYS A 445 -3.68 -13.86 0.28
C LYS A 445 -3.47 -15.10 -0.58
N GLN A 446 -3.68 -16.29 -0.02
CA GLN A 446 -3.61 -17.53 -0.80
C GLN A 446 -4.69 -17.59 -1.88
N ALA A 447 -5.91 -17.11 -1.61
CA ALA A 447 -6.97 -17.03 -2.62
C ALA A 447 -6.65 -16.00 -3.72
N ASP A 448 -6.10 -14.84 -3.37
CA ASP A 448 -5.64 -13.83 -4.33
C ASP A 448 -4.49 -14.36 -5.21
N ASN A 449 -3.55 -15.12 -4.64
CA ASN A 449 -2.46 -15.75 -5.40
C ASN A 449 -2.99 -16.71 -6.48
N ILE A 450 -4.03 -17.52 -6.17
CA ILE A 450 -4.65 -18.40 -7.17
C ILE A 450 -5.30 -17.59 -8.31
N ILE A 451 -6.02 -16.51 -7.98
CA ILE A 451 -6.65 -15.64 -8.98
C ILE A 451 -5.60 -15.04 -9.91
N ASN A 452 -4.48 -14.59 -9.37
CA ASN A 452 -3.38 -14.05 -10.15
C ASN A 452 -2.76 -15.13 -11.04
N ALA A 453 -2.49 -16.32 -10.50
CA ALA A 453 -1.96 -17.44 -11.27
C ALA A 453 -2.90 -17.82 -12.44
N VAL A 454 -4.21 -17.78 -12.25
CA VAL A 454 -5.19 -18.01 -13.33
C VAL A 454 -5.12 -16.92 -14.40
N ASP A 455 -4.94 -15.64 -14.02
CA ASP A 455 -4.88 -14.53 -14.98
C ASP A 455 -3.64 -14.57 -15.86
N ILE A 456 -2.49 -14.92 -15.29
CA ILE A 456 -1.22 -15.02 -16.02
C ILE A 456 -0.92 -16.43 -16.54
N HIS A 457 -1.87 -17.35 -16.39
CA HIS A 457 -1.79 -18.74 -16.88
C HIS A 457 -0.68 -19.58 -16.21
N GLU A 458 -0.55 -19.45 -14.88
CA GLU A 458 0.47 -20.18 -14.09
C GLU A 458 -0.06 -21.44 -13.41
N THR A 459 0.86 -22.42 -13.20
CA THR A 459 0.63 -23.60 -12.36
C THR A 459 0.76 -23.23 -10.91
N VAL A 460 -0.25 -23.56 -10.10
CA VAL A 460 -0.22 -23.32 -8.66
C VAL A 460 0.73 -24.31 -7.98
N ALA A 461 1.91 -23.85 -7.60
CA ALA A 461 2.92 -24.62 -6.89
C ALA A 461 3.12 -24.13 -5.45
N THR A 462 3.76 -24.94 -4.60
CA THR A 462 4.19 -24.48 -3.28
C THR A 462 5.47 -23.64 -3.39
N PRO A 463 5.73 -22.69 -2.47
CA PRO A 463 7.00 -21.98 -2.42
C PRO A 463 8.22 -22.90 -2.30
N GLN A 464 8.07 -24.12 -1.75
CA GLN A 464 9.13 -25.09 -1.68
C GLN A 464 9.59 -25.55 -3.07
N VAL A 465 8.67 -25.74 -4.01
CA VAL A 465 9.01 -26.10 -5.39
C VAL A 465 9.90 -25.03 -6.01
N ALA A 466 9.56 -23.78 -5.78
CA ALA A 466 10.30 -22.62 -6.22
C ALA A 466 11.75 -22.62 -5.69
N LEU A 467 11.90 -22.80 -4.39
CA LEU A 467 13.20 -22.86 -3.74
C LEU A 467 14.01 -24.06 -4.23
N ASP A 468 13.38 -25.22 -4.44
CA ASP A 468 14.05 -26.43 -4.95
C ASP A 468 14.54 -26.24 -6.39
N VAL A 469 13.73 -25.63 -7.26
CA VAL A 469 14.13 -25.26 -8.62
C VAL A 469 15.32 -24.32 -8.59
N PHE A 470 15.24 -23.24 -7.77
CA PHE A 470 16.32 -22.26 -7.62
C PHE A 470 17.64 -22.91 -7.15
N ARG A 471 17.58 -23.74 -6.13
CA ARG A 471 18.76 -24.46 -5.59
C ARG A 471 19.28 -25.52 -6.53
N GLY A 472 18.42 -26.16 -7.33
CA GLY A 472 18.78 -27.20 -8.29
C GLY A 472 19.47 -26.69 -9.55
N MET A 473 19.49 -25.35 -9.79
CA MET A 473 20.04 -24.78 -11.01
C MET A 473 21.41 -24.09 -10.86
N GLN A 474 22.19 -24.48 -9.86
CA GLN A 474 23.51 -23.85 -9.55
C GLN A 474 24.44 -23.77 -10.77
N ASP A 475 24.47 -24.82 -11.60
CA ASP A 475 25.31 -24.88 -12.79
C ASP A 475 24.85 -23.92 -13.91
N LEU A 476 23.65 -23.35 -13.79
CA LEU A 476 23.10 -22.39 -14.74
C LEU A 476 23.46 -20.93 -14.43
N TYR A 477 23.91 -20.64 -13.22
CA TYR A 477 24.29 -19.28 -12.79
C TYR A 477 25.71 -18.93 -13.24
N THR A 478 25.92 -18.87 -14.54
CA THR A 478 27.22 -18.52 -15.11
C THR A 478 27.29 -17.07 -15.58
N PRO A 479 28.47 -16.41 -15.51
CA PRO A 479 28.65 -15.04 -16.01
C PRO A 479 28.15 -14.84 -17.45
N GLN A 480 28.40 -15.83 -18.31
CA GLN A 480 27.99 -15.77 -19.71
C GLN A 480 26.47 -15.83 -19.86
N ARG A 481 25.80 -16.70 -19.14
CA ARG A 481 24.33 -16.87 -19.23
C ARG A 481 23.59 -15.65 -18.70
N LEU A 482 24.08 -15.04 -17.61
CA LEU A 482 23.54 -13.79 -17.08
C LEU A 482 23.76 -12.61 -18.04
N LEU A 483 24.89 -12.56 -18.74
CA LEU A 483 25.12 -11.56 -19.78
C LEU A 483 24.15 -11.73 -20.97
N GLU A 484 23.90 -12.98 -21.40
CA GLU A 484 22.93 -13.28 -22.46
C GLU A 484 21.51 -12.90 -22.06
N SER A 485 21.08 -13.22 -20.84
CA SER A 485 19.82 -12.80 -20.26
C SER A 485 19.70 -11.28 -20.22
N THR A 486 20.73 -10.60 -19.71
CA THR A 486 20.77 -9.12 -19.68
C THR A 486 20.58 -8.53 -21.08
N ARG A 487 21.26 -9.07 -22.09
CA ARG A 487 21.12 -8.61 -23.49
C ARG A 487 19.70 -8.80 -24.02
N LYS A 488 19.07 -9.94 -23.70
CA LYS A 488 17.68 -10.23 -24.08
C LYS A 488 16.71 -9.21 -23.47
N LEU A 489 16.87 -8.90 -22.18
CA LEU A 489 16.02 -7.94 -21.47
C LEU A 489 16.02 -6.55 -22.11
N PHE A 490 17.15 -6.12 -22.66
CA PHE A 490 17.28 -4.80 -23.32
C PHE A 490 17.18 -4.88 -24.86
N SER A 491 16.76 -6.01 -25.42
CA SER A 491 16.45 -6.20 -26.84
C SER A 491 14.95 -6.27 -27.03
N GLY A 492 14.38 -5.45 -27.90
CA GLY A 492 12.94 -5.42 -28.17
C GLY A 492 12.63 -4.82 -29.55
N VAL A 493 11.34 -4.84 -29.91
CA VAL A 493 10.83 -4.26 -31.17
C VAL A 493 11.01 -2.75 -31.17
N SER A 494 10.77 -2.11 -30.03
CA SER A 494 11.00 -0.68 -29.87
C SER A 494 11.33 -0.30 -28.43
N THR A 495 12.11 0.80 -28.27
CA THR A 495 12.30 1.45 -26.97
C THR A 495 11.55 2.76 -26.97
N ARG A 496 10.65 2.96 -26.01
CA ARG A 496 9.79 4.15 -25.89
C ARG A 496 10.04 4.83 -24.57
N ALA A 497 9.93 6.16 -24.53
CA ALA A 497 10.14 6.92 -23.29
C ALA A 497 9.17 8.08 -23.15
N LEU A 498 8.75 8.33 -21.92
CA LEU A 498 7.99 9.50 -21.51
C LEU A 498 8.80 10.27 -20.47
N LEU A 499 8.90 11.58 -20.65
CA LEU A 499 9.46 12.51 -19.67
C LEU A 499 8.32 13.36 -19.10
N THR A 500 8.06 13.25 -17.80
CA THR A 500 7.24 14.21 -17.06
C THR A 500 8.14 15.36 -16.60
N SER A 501 7.68 16.59 -16.73
CA SER A 501 8.43 17.78 -16.29
C SER A 501 7.50 18.81 -15.70
N PRO A 502 7.88 19.49 -14.60
CA PRO A 502 7.12 20.63 -14.07
C PRO A 502 7.16 21.84 -15.01
N ASP A 503 8.22 21.96 -15.80
CA ASP A 503 8.48 23.11 -16.67
C ASP A 503 8.47 22.72 -18.15
N ALA A 504 8.08 23.65 -19.00
CA ALA A 504 8.18 23.50 -20.44
C ALA A 504 9.63 23.30 -20.88
N ILE A 505 9.86 22.34 -21.77
CA ILE A 505 11.18 22.02 -22.32
C ILE A 505 11.21 22.30 -23.81
N ASP A 506 12.05 23.23 -24.23
CA ASP A 506 12.22 23.55 -25.66
C ASP A 506 12.64 22.32 -26.45
N ASN A 507 11.85 21.99 -27.47
CA ASN A 507 12.04 20.79 -28.29
C ASN A 507 12.19 19.49 -27.49
N GLY A 508 11.53 19.39 -26.31
CA GLY A 508 11.75 18.34 -25.33
C GLY A 508 11.58 16.95 -25.90
N THR A 509 10.51 16.68 -26.67
CA THR A 509 10.29 15.39 -27.34
C THR A 509 11.44 15.02 -28.29
N VAL A 510 11.91 15.96 -29.08
CA VAL A 510 13.04 15.74 -30.01
C VAL A 510 14.35 15.47 -29.26
N ARG A 511 14.58 16.23 -28.17
CA ARG A 511 15.73 16.04 -27.31
C ARG A 511 15.71 14.67 -26.65
N LEU A 512 14.56 14.24 -26.12
CA LEU A 512 14.39 12.93 -25.52
C LEU A 512 14.63 11.80 -26.55
N ALA A 513 14.04 11.90 -27.76
CA ALA A 513 14.29 10.95 -28.84
C ALA A 513 15.78 10.89 -29.23
N LYS A 514 16.46 12.04 -29.27
CA LYS A 514 17.91 12.10 -29.54
C LYS A 514 18.70 11.45 -28.41
N ALA A 515 18.36 11.74 -27.14
CA ALA A 515 19.02 11.15 -25.99
C ALA A 515 18.88 9.62 -25.97
N LEU A 516 17.70 9.08 -26.32
CA LEU A 516 17.47 7.63 -26.44
C LEU A 516 18.35 6.97 -27.53
N ARG A 517 18.59 7.65 -28.63
CA ARG A 517 19.37 7.12 -29.78
C ARG A 517 20.86 7.40 -29.66
N SER A 518 21.30 8.27 -28.75
CA SER A 518 22.71 8.62 -28.59
C SER A 518 23.54 7.40 -28.19
N LYS A 519 24.77 7.32 -28.67
CA LYS A 519 25.75 6.34 -28.21
C LYS A 519 26.19 6.73 -26.78
N VAL A 520 26.22 5.74 -25.90
CA VAL A 520 26.63 5.91 -24.51
C VAL A 520 27.84 5.00 -24.26
N GLU A 521 28.85 5.52 -23.57
CA GLU A 521 29.98 4.73 -23.11
C GLU A 521 29.62 3.96 -21.83
N ALA A 522 30.11 2.73 -21.72
CA ALA A 522 29.82 1.87 -20.58
C ALA A 522 30.52 2.40 -19.32
N ALA A 523 29.76 2.55 -18.24
CA ALA A 523 30.25 3.00 -16.94
C ALA A 523 30.93 1.83 -16.20
N SER A 524 32.26 1.66 -16.40
CA SER A 524 33.00 0.54 -15.78
C SER A 524 33.36 0.76 -14.29
N ASP A 525 33.20 1.94 -13.78
CA ASP A 525 33.51 2.38 -12.41
C ASP A 525 32.45 2.08 -11.37
N VAL A 526 31.29 1.63 -11.81
CA VAL A 526 30.12 1.31 -10.95
C VAL A 526 30.09 -0.13 -10.42
N ARG A 527 31.16 -0.90 -10.63
CA ARG A 527 31.24 -2.26 -10.08
C ARG A 527 31.59 -2.18 -8.60
N VAL A 528 30.71 -2.74 -7.77
CA VAL A 528 30.83 -2.71 -6.31
C VAL A 528 32.14 -3.33 -5.86
N SER A 529 32.88 -2.65 -4.99
CA SER A 529 34.15 -3.10 -4.43
C SER A 529 34.02 -4.45 -3.72
N GLN A 530 34.94 -5.36 -3.97
CA GLN A 530 35.05 -6.62 -3.26
C GLN A 530 35.79 -6.39 -1.93
N SER A 531 35.06 -6.04 -0.86
CA SER A 531 35.59 -6.16 0.51
C SER A 531 34.99 -7.39 1.16
N ASP A 532 35.85 -8.28 1.64
CA ASP A 532 35.45 -9.46 2.42
C ASP A 532 35.22 -8.99 3.87
N ILE A 533 33.99 -8.61 4.18
CA ILE A 533 33.56 -8.14 5.49
C ILE A 533 32.39 -8.97 5.98
N GLY A 534 32.43 -9.39 7.23
CA GLY A 534 31.36 -10.09 7.90
C GLY A 534 30.71 -9.24 9.00
N PHE A 535 29.70 -9.79 9.65
CA PHE A 535 28.96 -9.10 10.72
C PHE A 535 29.84 -8.76 11.93
N GLU A 536 30.93 -9.51 12.15
CA GLU A 536 31.97 -9.28 13.14
C GLU A 536 32.72 -7.95 12.95
N SER A 537 32.61 -7.33 11.78
CA SER A 537 33.18 -6.00 11.48
C SER A 537 32.40 -4.87 12.17
N LEU A 538 31.16 -5.13 12.60
CA LEU A 538 30.42 -4.17 13.42
C LEU A 538 31.09 -3.97 14.78
N LYS A 539 31.21 -2.71 15.17
CA LYS A 539 31.82 -2.34 16.45
C LYS A 539 31.06 -2.93 17.62
N LYS A 540 31.75 -3.62 18.54
CA LYS A 540 31.15 -4.15 19.77
C LYS A 540 30.58 -3.03 20.63
N ILE A 541 29.34 -3.20 21.12
CA ILE A 541 28.62 -2.18 21.90
C ILE A 541 29.30 -1.94 23.25
N GLY A 542 29.63 -3.02 23.95
CA GLY A 542 30.26 -2.92 25.27
C GLY A 542 30.38 -4.29 25.95
N ARG A 543 30.42 -4.28 27.29
CA ARG A 543 30.35 -5.51 28.08
C ARG A 543 28.90 -5.93 28.22
N LYS A 544 28.65 -7.24 28.21
CA LYS A 544 27.33 -7.83 28.45
C LYS A 544 26.69 -7.22 29.68
N GLY A 545 25.43 -6.77 29.53
CA GLY A 545 24.65 -6.19 30.60
C GLY A 545 24.05 -7.23 31.55
N ALA A 546 23.25 -6.76 32.50
CA ALA A 546 22.54 -7.61 33.46
C ALA A 546 21.08 -7.18 33.60
N ILE A 547 20.22 -8.11 33.96
CA ILE A 547 18.84 -7.85 34.35
C ILE A 547 18.83 -7.29 35.77
N LYS A 548 18.14 -6.17 35.96
CA LYS A 548 17.87 -5.54 37.25
C LYS A 548 16.60 -6.10 37.91
N SER A 549 15.55 -6.22 37.08
CA SER A 549 14.28 -6.79 37.51
C SER A 549 13.54 -7.43 36.33
N SER A 550 12.70 -8.42 36.64
CA SER A 550 11.77 -9.06 35.70
C SER A 550 10.40 -9.18 36.35
N ARG A 551 9.34 -8.99 35.56
CA ARG A 551 7.96 -9.29 35.92
C ARG A 551 7.15 -9.78 34.74
N ILE A 552 6.23 -10.70 35.01
CA ILE A 552 5.28 -11.18 33.99
C ILE A 552 3.98 -10.37 34.14
N ILE A 553 3.46 -9.87 33.06
CA ILE A 553 2.11 -9.29 32.95
C ILE A 553 1.18 -10.45 32.60
N GLU A 554 0.75 -11.20 33.62
CA GLU A 554 0.09 -12.52 33.48
C GLU A 554 -1.07 -12.54 32.50
N ARG A 555 -1.91 -11.49 32.48
CA ARG A 555 -3.09 -11.43 31.59
C ARG A 555 -2.75 -11.42 30.09
N PHE A 556 -1.59 -10.93 29.73
CA PHE A 556 -1.13 -10.80 28.34
C PHE A 556 0.04 -11.73 28.04
N GLU A 557 0.53 -12.47 29.01
CA GLU A 557 1.71 -13.36 28.89
C GLU A 557 2.97 -12.62 28.42
N VAL A 558 3.07 -11.31 28.71
CA VAL A 558 4.19 -10.45 28.35
C VAL A 558 5.16 -10.36 29.52
N GLU A 559 6.43 -10.65 29.28
CA GLU A 559 7.49 -10.42 30.26
C GLU A 559 8.09 -9.03 30.09
N GLN A 560 8.11 -8.25 31.17
CA GLN A 560 8.79 -6.98 31.24
C GLN A 560 10.11 -7.12 32.00
N LEU A 561 11.22 -6.76 31.33
CA LEU A 561 12.54 -6.65 31.97
C LEU A 561 12.95 -5.19 32.15
N GLU A 562 13.65 -4.91 33.22
CA GLU A 562 14.44 -3.70 33.39
C GLU A 562 15.92 -4.11 33.44
N LEU A 563 16.75 -3.55 32.59
CA LEU A 563 18.18 -3.81 32.53
C LEU A 563 18.95 -2.86 33.45
N ALA A 564 20.14 -3.26 33.89
CA ALA A 564 20.97 -2.48 34.79
C ALA A 564 21.35 -1.07 34.27
N ASN A 565 21.35 -0.89 32.95
CA ASN A 565 21.62 0.41 32.30
C ASN A 565 20.35 1.26 32.10
N GLY A 566 19.17 0.78 32.55
CA GLY A 566 17.89 1.50 32.46
C GLY A 566 17.04 1.21 31.23
N VAL A 567 17.52 0.40 30.28
CA VAL A 567 16.69 -0.06 29.14
C VAL A 567 15.57 -0.94 29.67
N ARG A 568 14.34 -0.75 29.16
CA ARG A 568 13.19 -1.60 29.42
C ARG A 568 12.88 -2.48 28.23
N VAL A 569 12.51 -3.73 28.48
CA VAL A 569 12.26 -4.70 27.43
C VAL A 569 10.89 -5.32 27.65
N LEU A 570 10.10 -5.44 26.60
CA LEU A 570 8.87 -6.24 26.55
C LEU A 570 9.11 -7.45 25.65
N LEU A 571 8.89 -8.64 26.22
CA LEU A 571 9.05 -9.94 25.50
C LEU A 571 7.69 -10.61 25.39
N PHE A 572 7.29 -10.94 24.18
CA PHE A 572 6.07 -11.69 23.88
C PHE A 572 6.36 -12.85 22.95
N PRO A 573 6.94 -13.97 23.48
CA PRO A 573 7.21 -15.15 22.68
C PRO A 573 5.90 -15.88 22.32
N ASN A 574 5.67 -16.12 21.03
CA ASN A 574 4.51 -16.84 20.54
C ASN A 574 4.78 -17.38 19.12
N THR A 575 3.96 -18.31 18.64
CA THR A 575 4.12 -18.99 17.34
C THR A 575 3.05 -18.61 16.33
N ALA A 576 2.35 -17.49 16.53
CA ALA A 576 1.31 -17.02 15.60
C ALA A 576 1.87 -16.76 14.19
N GLU A 577 3.11 -16.26 14.13
CA GLU A 577 3.84 -16.05 12.88
C GLU A 577 5.19 -16.79 13.01
N ARG A 578 5.27 -17.99 12.45
CA ARG A 578 6.46 -18.83 12.58
C ARG A 578 7.69 -18.20 11.94
N ASN A 579 8.84 -18.40 12.60
CA ASN A 579 10.15 -17.90 12.18
C ASN A 579 10.17 -16.38 11.90
N LYS A 580 9.30 -15.64 12.59
CA LYS A 580 9.22 -14.17 12.52
C LYS A 580 9.25 -13.55 13.89
N ILE A 581 10.11 -12.58 14.07
CA ILE A 581 10.23 -11.75 15.26
C ILE A 581 10.09 -10.29 14.83
N MET A 582 9.11 -9.60 15.37
CA MET A 582 8.99 -8.17 15.25
C MET A 582 9.81 -7.50 16.34
N VAL A 583 10.59 -6.50 15.95
CA VAL A 583 11.44 -5.70 16.83
C VAL A 583 11.03 -4.25 16.73
N ASN A 584 10.75 -3.60 17.85
CA ASN A 584 10.55 -2.16 17.93
C ASN A 584 11.44 -1.60 19.06
N ALA A 585 12.35 -0.69 18.71
CA ALA A 585 13.21 0.04 19.63
C ALA A 585 12.73 1.51 19.70
N ARG A 586 12.02 1.85 20.76
CA ARG A 586 11.49 3.19 21.04
C ARG A 586 12.49 3.98 21.87
N PHE A 587 12.78 5.21 21.47
CA PHE A 587 13.76 6.07 22.14
C PHE A 587 13.40 7.56 22.02
N GLY A 588 13.98 8.38 22.91
CA GLY A 588 13.68 9.81 22.91
C GLY A 588 12.25 10.11 23.36
N HIS A 589 11.62 11.14 22.79
CA HIS A 589 10.28 11.62 23.16
C HIS A 589 9.38 12.00 22.00
N GLY A 590 9.70 11.58 20.78
CA GLY A 590 8.86 11.83 19.60
C GLY A 590 8.43 13.28 19.42
N TYR A 591 7.20 13.48 18.95
CA TYR A 591 6.64 14.84 18.78
C TYR A 591 6.58 15.63 20.08
N SER A 592 6.35 15.00 21.24
CA SER A 592 6.27 15.68 22.53
C SER A 592 7.59 16.32 22.94
N GLY A 593 8.72 15.79 22.46
CA GLY A 593 10.05 16.32 22.72
C GLY A 593 10.55 17.38 21.76
N LEU A 594 9.79 17.69 20.70
CA LEU A 594 10.20 18.71 19.73
C LEU A 594 9.90 20.13 20.23
N SER A 595 10.83 21.02 19.99
CA SER A 595 10.61 22.47 20.05
C SER A 595 10.25 23.01 18.65
N SER A 596 9.73 24.22 18.57
CA SER A 596 9.46 24.88 17.29
C SER A 596 10.71 24.90 16.39
N ARG A 597 10.53 24.61 15.10
CA ARG A 597 11.54 24.52 14.04
C ARG A 597 12.45 23.26 14.10
N GLN A 598 12.08 22.24 14.84
CA GLN A 598 12.79 20.94 14.82
C GLN A 598 12.07 19.87 14.00
N GLU A 599 10.88 20.16 13.49
CA GLU A 599 10.07 19.25 12.67
C GLU A 599 10.82 18.76 11.43
N THR A 600 11.54 19.64 10.72
CA THR A 600 12.33 19.26 9.53
C THR A 600 13.46 18.29 9.87
N LEU A 601 14.13 18.51 11.02
CA LEU A 601 15.23 17.66 11.48
C LEU A 601 14.72 16.29 11.94
N ALA A 602 13.57 16.25 12.62
CA ALA A 602 12.90 15.03 13.02
C ALA A 602 12.42 14.26 11.78
N TRP A 603 11.72 14.92 10.86
CA TRP A 603 11.24 14.36 9.61
C TRP A 603 12.37 13.73 8.77
N SER A 604 13.50 14.41 8.66
CA SER A 604 14.65 13.92 7.88
C SER A 604 15.29 12.65 8.46
N GLY A 605 15.00 12.29 9.71
CA GLY A 605 15.51 11.08 10.35
C GLY A 605 15.09 9.80 9.63
N ALA A 606 13.87 9.74 9.13
CA ALA A 606 13.35 8.58 8.43
C ALA A 606 14.21 8.14 7.22
N MET A 607 14.81 9.12 6.52
CA MET A 607 15.66 8.83 5.37
C MET A 607 17.16 8.93 5.74
N ALA A 608 17.58 10.07 6.27
CA ALA A 608 19.00 10.34 6.44
C ALA A 608 19.64 9.54 7.58
N LEU A 609 18.94 9.33 8.70
CA LEU A 609 19.48 8.55 9.82
C LEU A 609 19.55 7.06 9.44
N MET A 610 18.52 6.52 8.80
CA MET A 610 18.49 5.11 8.41
C MET A 610 19.52 4.80 7.30
N ALA A 611 19.70 5.68 6.33
CA ALA A 611 20.67 5.53 5.26
C ALA A 611 22.13 5.89 5.64
N SER A 612 22.35 6.36 6.87
CA SER A 612 23.71 6.62 7.37
C SER A 612 24.39 5.33 7.83
N GLY A 613 25.70 5.26 7.77
CA GLY A 613 26.49 4.14 8.27
C GLY A 613 26.49 3.97 9.79
N VAL A 614 27.25 3.03 10.29
CA VAL A 614 27.43 2.74 11.71
C VAL A 614 28.91 2.56 12.01
N GLY A 615 29.46 3.33 12.94
CA GLY A 615 30.89 3.28 13.30
C GLY A 615 31.78 3.59 12.11
N ASP A 616 32.58 2.60 11.72
CA ASP A 616 33.50 2.71 10.58
C ASP A 616 32.87 2.20 9.27
N LEU A 617 31.70 1.54 9.34
CA LEU A 617 30.99 0.99 8.19
C LEU A 617 30.02 1.99 7.58
N GLY A 618 30.10 2.21 6.26
CA GLY A 618 29.09 2.93 5.51
C GLY A 618 27.88 2.05 5.19
N GLN A 619 26.87 2.61 4.52
CA GLN A 619 25.64 1.87 4.19
C GLN A 619 25.92 0.69 3.24
N GLU A 620 26.87 0.81 2.32
CA GLU A 620 27.23 -0.28 1.42
C GLU A 620 27.83 -1.49 2.17
N GLU A 621 28.67 -1.22 3.17
CA GLU A 621 29.23 -2.28 4.02
C GLU A 621 28.14 -2.93 4.89
N ILE A 622 27.17 -2.14 5.41
CA ILE A 622 26.03 -2.67 6.17
C ILE A 622 25.18 -3.56 5.26
N ASP A 623 24.90 -3.14 4.04
CA ASP A 623 24.15 -3.96 3.07
C ASP A 623 24.85 -5.30 2.80
N LYS A 624 26.20 -5.26 2.65
CA LYS A 624 27.01 -6.49 2.45
C LYS A 624 26.96 -7.45 3.62
N ILE A 625 27.14 -6.97 4.85
CA ILE A 625 27.09 -7.87 6.03
C ILE A 625 25.70 -8.38 6.31
N SER A 626 24.65 -7.73 5.80
CA SER A 626 23.26 -8.16 5.94
C SER A 626 22.82 -9.15 4.85
N THR A 627 23.65 -9.40 3.82
CA THR A 627 23.33 -10.31 2.72
C THR A 627 22.98 -11.71 3.22
N GLY A 628 21.88 -12.28 2.74
CA GLY A 628 21.37 -13.61 3.12
C GLY A 628 20.74 -13.67 4.52
N ARG A 629 20.57 -12.55 5.20
CA ARG A 629 19.96 -12.40 6.53
C ARG A 629 18.65 -11.66 6.44
N ARG A 630 17.76 -11.89 7.40
CA ARG A 630 16.53 -11.11 7.57
C ARG A 630 16.80 -9.95 8.54
N ILE A 631 17.50 -8.93 8.03
CA ILE A 631 17.91 -7.75 8.79
C ILE A 631 17.45 -6.51 8.04
N GLY A 632 16.84 -5.57 8.75
CA GLY A 632 16.37 -4.30 8.19
C GLY A 632 16.18 -3.24 9.26
N LEU A 633 15.98 -1.99 8.84
CA LEU A 633 15.69 -0.85 9.70
C LEU A 633 14.55 -0.03 9.10
N GLY A 634 13.42 0.00 9.79
CA GLY A 634 12.37 0.99 9.60
C GLY A 634 12.54 2.14 10.59
N PHE A 635 11.92 3.29 10.31
CA PHE A 635 11.90 4.42 11.23
C PHE A 635 10.52 5.06 11.24
N ASP A 636 10.04 5.42 12.42
CA ASP A 636 8.79 6.16 12.61
C ASP A 636 8.93 7.20 13.73
N ILE A 637 8.01 8.16 13.75
CA ILE A 637 7.93 9.19 14.80
C ILE A 637 6.54 9.09 15.42
N ASP A 638 6.50 8.72 16.69
CA ASP A 638 5.28 8.69 17.47
C ASP A 638 5.14 9.95 18.35
N ASN A 639 4.02 10.10 19.02
CA ASN A 639 3.80 11.24 19.92
C ASN A 639 4.81 11.29 21.06
N ASP A 640 5.20 10.15 21.62
CA ASP A 640 6.04 10.03 22.82
C ASP A 640 7.42 9.40 22.56
N ALA A 641 7.71 8.90 21.34
CA ALA A 641 8.99 8.28 21.01
C ALA A 641 9.36 8.40 19.53
N PHE A 642 10.65 8.26 19.23
CA PHE A 642 11.14 7.84 17.91
C PHE A 642 11.28 6.33 17.91
N GLU A 643 11.00 5.67 16.79
CA GLU A 643 10.98 4.23 16.69
C GLU A 643 11.93 3.72 15.60
N ILE A 644 12.71 2.68 15.92
CA ILE A 644 13.41 1.88 14.93
C ILE A 644 12.76 0.50 14.94
N THR A 645 12.13 0.14 13.81
CA THR A 645 11.39 -1.11 13.63
C THR A 645 12.12 -2.06 12.71
N ALA A 646 11.94 -3.36 12.93
CA ALA A 646 12.47 -4.41 12.06
C ALA A 646 11.65 -5.70 12.18
N ASP A 647 11.68 -6.49 11.11
CA ASP A 647 11.29 -7.89 11.13
C ASP A 647 12.55 -8.77 10.97
N THR A 648 12.72 -9.74 11.83
CA THR A 648 13.85 -10.68 11.78
C THR A 648 13.40 -12.12 12.01
N ARG A 649 14.33 -13.05 12.03
CA ARG A 649 14.12 -14.46 12.38
C ARG A 649 15.02 -14.87 13.55
N PRO A 650 14.74 -15.99 14.25
CA PRO A 650 15.51 -16.41 15.44
C PRO A 650 17.02 -16.47 15.21
N SER A 651 17.45 -16.97 14.04
CA SER A 651 18.88 -17.09 13.70
C SER A 651 19.59 -15.75 13.52
N ASP A 652 18.87 -14.68 13.18
CA ASP A 652 19.42 -13.36 12.87
C ASP A 652 19.15 -12.34 13.98
N LEU A 653 18.44 -12.73 15.06
CA LEU A 653 17.99 -11.83 16.11
C LEU A 653 19.14 -11.06 16.79
N GLU A 654 20.24 -11.73 17.18
CA GLU A 654 21.38 -11.07 17.83
C GLU A 654 22.01 -10.03 16.91
N ASP A 655 22.17 -10.35 15.64
CA ASP A 655 22.74 -9.46 14.63
C ASP A 655 21.81 -8.25 14.36
N GLN A 656 20.49 -8.47 14.25
CA GLN A 656 19.51 -7.39 14.13
C GLN A 656 19.54 -6.44 15.32
N LEU A 657 19.55 -6.99 16.54
CA LEU A 657 19.64 -6.18 17.76
C LEU A 657 20.99 -5.46 17.88
N HIS A 658 22.07 -6.09 17.42
CA HIS A 658 23.39 -5.47 17.39
C HIS A 658 23.42 -4.25 16.44
N LEU A 659 22.83 -4.39 15.24
CA LEU A 659 22.76 -3.30 14.29
C LEU A 659 21.97 -2.10 14.85
N ILE A 660 20.79 -2.33 15.44
CA ILE A 660 20.01 -1.25 16.06
C ILE A 660 20.77 -0.59 17.23
N ALA A 661 21.34 -1.40 18.13
CA ALA A 661 22.09 -0.88 19.27
C ALA A 661 23.36 -0.11 18.83
N ALA A 662 24.02 -0.56 17.76
CA ALA A 662 25.16 0.12 17.18
C ALA A 662 24.77 1.45 16.51
N LYS A 663 23.58 1.51 15.86
CA LYS A 663 23.00 2.73 15.31
C LYS A 663 22.80 3.79 16.40
N LEU A 664 22.30 3.37 17.57
CA LEU A 664 22.14 4.25 18.73
C LEU A 664 23.47 4.67 19.38
N ALA A 665 24.45 3.75 19.45
CA ALA A 665 25.70 3.96 20.16
C ALA A 665 26.81 4.62 19.33
N PHE A 666 26.85 4.34 18.04
CA PHE A 666 27.94 4.72 17.13
C PHE A 666 27.38 5.23 15.78
N PRO A 667 26.46 6.21 15.78
CA PRO A 667 25.93 6.74 14.52
C PRO A 667 27.08 7.32 13.69
N ARG A 668 27.05 7.03 12.40
CA ARG A 668 27.98 7.66 11.45
C ARG A 668 27.27 8.86 10.82
N TRP A 669 27.96 10.00 10.83
CA TRP A 669 27.40 11.27 10.36
C TRP A 669 27.83 11.57 8.92
N ASP A 670 27.45 10.68 8.00
CA ASP A 670 27.72 10.86 6.59
C ASP A 670 26.88 12.00 6.02
N PRO A 671 27.45 12.96 5.28
CA PRO A 671 26.70 14.07 4.72
C PRO A 671 25.82 13.67 3.53
N ALA A 672 26.20 12.63 2.77
CA ALA A 672 25.51 12.23 1.55
C ALA A 672 24.04 11.84 1.75
N PRO A 673 23.64 11.04 2.76
CA PRO A 673 22.24 10.76 3.05
C PRO A 673 21.42 12.02 3.33
N VAL A 674 21.95 12.99 4.07
CA VAL A 674 21.27 14.27 4.38
C VAL A 674 21.08 15.10 3.11
N ILE A 675 22.09 15.19 2.26
CA ILE A 675 22.00 15.90 0.98
C ILE A 675 20.94 15.27 0.07
N ARG A 676 20.91 13.93 0.00
CA ARG A 676 19.92 13.20 -0.81
C ARG A 676 18.50 13.33 -0.24
N THR A 677 18.34 13.28 1.08
CA THR A 677 17.04 13.51 1.74
C THR A 677 16.51 14.91 1.43
N LYS A 678 17.35 15.93 1.55
CA LYS A 678 17.03 17.30 1.17
C LYS A 678 16.60 17.39 -0.30
N ALA A 679 17.37 16.80 -1.21
CA ALA A 679 17.05 16.81 -2.63
C ALA A 679 15.72 16.10 -2.92
N ALA A 680 15.49 14.94 -2.33
CA ALA A 680 14.23 14.19 -2.47
C ALA A 680 13.02 15.03 -2.01
N ALA A 681 13.13 15.67 -0.84
CA ALA A 681 12.09 16.53 -0.30
C ALA A 681 11.76 17.71 -1.22
N LEU A 682 12.78 18.39 -1.73
CA LEU A 682 12.61 19.53 -2.64
C LEU A 682 12.01 19.12 -4.00
N ILE A 683 12.46 17.99 -4.55
CA ILE A 683 11.94 17.44 -5.82
C ILE A 683 10.44 17.08 -5.68
N GLY A 684 10.05 16.44 -4.58
CA GLY A 684 8.68 16.00 -4.35
C GLY A 684 7.73 17.07 -3.83
N TYR A 685 8.22 18.25 -3.43
CA TYR A 685 7.42 19.21 -2.66
C TYR A 685 6.15 19.70 -3.38
N ASP A 686 6.26 20.02 -4.67
CA ASP A 686 5.15 20.58 -5.43
C ASP A 686 3.98 19.60 -5.58
N SER A 687 4.22 18.30 -5.46
CA SER A 687 3.16 17.28 -5.47
C SER A 687 2.16 17.42 -4.33
N PHE A 688 2.53 18.06 -3.22
CA PHE A 688 1.60 18.41 -2.15
C PHE A 688 0.48 19.38 -2.56
N SER A 689 0.63 20.05 -3.68
CA SER A 689 -0.41 20.93 -4.22
C SER A 689 -1.16 20.31 -5.42
N ALA A 690 -0.85 19.07 -5.80
CA ALA A 690 -1.36 18.44 -7.02
C ALA A 690 -2.86 18.07 -6.96
N SER A 691 -3.43 17.93 -5.78
CA SER A 691 -4.83 17.55 -5.60
C SER A 691 -5.36 18.04 -4.24
N PRO A 692 -6.69 18.10 -4.06
CA PRO A 692 -7.29 18.39 -2.75
C PRO A 692 -6.79 17.43 -1.67
N GLN A 693 -6.65 16.13 -1.98
CA GLN A 693 -6.16 15.13 -1.04
C GLN A 693 -4.71 15.37 -0.63
N ALA A 694 -3.84 15.71 -1.57
CA ALA A 694 -2.43 16.00 -1.27
C ALA A 694 -2.26 17.24 -0.36
N VAL A 695 -3.13 18.25 -0.53
CA VAL A 695 -3.18 19.43 0.36
C VAL A 695 -3.65 19.03 1.76
N LEU A 696 -4.67 18.17 1.88
CA LEU A 696 -5.12 17.65 3.18
C LEU A 696 -4.01 16.84 3.87
N GLU A 697 -3.34 15.97 3.15
CA GLU A 697 -2.21 15.18 3.69
C GLU A 697 -1.07 16.07 4.20
N ARG A 698 -0.82 17.22 3.57
CA ARG A 698 0.18 18.18 4.00
C ARG A 698 -0.22 18.95 5.24
N ASP A 699 -1.48 19.45 5.30
CA ASP A 699 -1.86 20.52 6.22
C ASP A 699 -2.84 20.08 7.31
N LEU A 700 -3.61 19.00 7.13
CA LEU A 700 -4.71 18.64 8.02
C LEU A 700 -4.25 18.43 9.46
N GLU A 701 -3.21 17.62 9.69
CA GLU A 701 -2.72 17.31 11.02
C GLU A 701 -2.23 18.55 11.78
N TRP A 702 -1.63 19.49 11.09
CA TRP A 702 -1.25 20.78 11.65
C TRP A 702 -2.46 21.64 12.00
N LEU A 703 -3.45 21.70 11.11
CA LEU A 703 -4.66 22.53 11.28
C LEU A 703 -5.53 22.05 12.44
N VAL A 704 -5.83 20.73 12.49
CA VAL A 704 -6.68 20.16 13.55
C VAL A 704 -6.02 20.16 14.93
N ARG A 705 -4.72 20.48 14.99
CA ARG A 705 -3.95 20.67 16.23
C ARG A 705 -3.70 22.15 16.53
N GLY A 706 -4.56 23.03 16.02
CA GLY A 706 -4.48 24.47 16.29
C GLY A 706 -3.23 25.14 15.72
N LYS A 707 -2.71 24.63 14.63
CA LYS A 707 -1.50 25.09 13.97
C LYS A 707 -0.24 24.93 14.83
N ASP A 708 -0.19 23.86 15.65
CA ASP A 708 1.00 23.53 16.42
C ASP A 708 2.16 23.18 15.49
N PRO A 709 3.30 23.89 15.58
CA PRO A 709 4.42 23.75 14.65
C PRO A 709 5.03 22.34 14.64
N ARG A 710 4.86 21.54 15.70
CA ARG A 710 5.40 20.18 15.76
C ARG A 710 4.85 19.26 14.67
N TRP A 711 3.62 19.52 14.20
CA TRP A 711 2.94 18.74 13.13
C TRP A 711 2.88 19.45 11.79
N LYS A 712 3.54 20.59 11.64
CA LYS A 712 3.62 21.27 10.35
C LYS A 712 4.49 20.44 9.40
N THR A 713 3.98 20.14 8.21
CA THR A 713 4.86 19.63 7.12
C THR A 713 5.85 20.72 6.75
N PRO A 714 7.18 20.44 6.78
CA PRO A 714 8.20 21.44 6.45
C PRO A 714 7.99 22.01 5.04
N ASP A 715 8.22 23.28 4.85
CA ASP A 715 8.15 23.93 3.55
C ASP A 715 9.49 23.90 2.79
N LYS A 716 9.52 24.40 1.55
CA LYS A 716 10.76 24.41 0.74
C LYS A 716 11.90 25.17 1.41
N GLU A 717 11.61 26.23 2.13
CA GLU A 717 12.65 27.00 2.84
C GLU A 717 13.18 26.19 4.01
N ASP A 718 12.31 25.53 4.77
CA ASP A 718 12.71 24.65 5.88
C ASP A 718 13.64 23.53 5.37
N PHE A 719 13.26 22.87 4.25
CA PHE A 719 14.13 21.85 3.62
C PHE A 719 15.43 22.43 3.10
N SER A 720 15.42 23.65 2.54
CA SER A 720 16.64 24.26 2.00
C SER A 720 17.67 24.56 3.08
N GLN A 721 17.24 24.73 4.33
CA GLN A 721 18.10 24.94 5.50
C GLN A 721 18.66 23.65 6.10
N LEU A 722 18.18 22.47 5.68
CA LEU A 722 18.70 21.20 6.16
C LEU A 722 20.16 21.00 5.74
N THR A 723 21.03 20.75 6.72
CA THR A 723 22.47 20.49 6.54
C THR A 723 22.91 19.30 7.38
N ALA A 724 24.01 18.65 7.01
CA ALA A 724 24.57 17.56 7.80
C ALA A 724 24.94 17.98 9.24
N GLU A 725 25.35 19.25 9.41
CA GLU A 725 25.72 19.78 10.73
C GLU A 725 24.50 19.96 11.64
N ASN A 726 23.41 20.65 11.21
CA ASN A 726 22.23 20.84 12.04
C ASN A 726 21.49 19.50 12.26
N PHE A 727 21.52 18.58 11.30
CA PHE A 727 21.02 17.23 11.44
C PHE A 727 21.75 16.47 12.55
N ARG A 728 23.10 16.50 12.56
CA ARG A 728 23.91 15.89 13.60
C ARG A 728 23.65 16.52 14.98
N GLN A 729 23.62 17.84 15.07
CA GLN A 729 23.41 18.57 16.32
C GLN A 729 22.05 18.23 16.97
N PHE A 730 21.06 17.94 16.14
CA PHE A 730 19.72 17.51 16.61
C PHE A 730 19.72 16.03 17.06
N TRP A 731 20.22 15.10 16.23
CA TRP A 731 20.10 13.68 16.47
C TRP A 731 21.13 13.13 17.49
N GLU A 732 22.34 13.65 17.54
CA GLU A 732 23.41 13.12 18.41
C GLU A 732 23.00 13.08 19.89
N PRO A 733 22.40 14.14 20.51
CA PRO A 733 21.95 14.09 21.88
C PRO A 733 20.73 13.14 22.08
N ILE A 734 19.84 13.03 21.11
CA ILE A 734 18.66 12.15 21.19
C ILE A 734 19.12 10.68 21.17
N LEU A 735 20.01 10.31 20.27
CA LEU A 735 20.57 8.96 20.21
C LEU A 735 21.41 8.61 21.44
N ALA A 736 22.04 9.59 22.11
CA ALA A 736 22.94 9.38 23.24
C ALA A 736 22.25 9.37 24.60
N SER A 737 21.01 9.86 24.74
CA SER A 737 20.33 10.05 26.04
C SER A 737 18.84 9.67 25.99
N GLY A 738 18.17 9.75 27.14
CA GLY A 738 16.75 9.46 27.25
C GLY A 738 16.39 7.97 27.42
N PRO A 739 15.11 7.65 27.57
CA PRO A 739 14.63 6.28 27.77
C PRO A 739 14.82 5.44 26.50
N ILE A 740 14.90 4.12 26.68
CA ILE A 740 14.74 3.12 25.61
C ILE A 740 13.76 2.06 26.07
N GLU A 741 12.77 1.78 25.25
CA GLU A 741 11.93 0.58 25.31
C GLU A 741 12.25 -0.30 24.10
N LEU A 742 12.58 -1.56 24.34
CA LEU A 742 12.77 -2.56 23.31
C LEU A 742 11.63 -3.57 23.38
N MET A 743 10.95 -3.80 22.25
CA MET A 743 9.86 -4.76 22.15
C MET A 743 10.27 -5.89 21.20
N LEU A 744 10.12 -7.15 21.67
CA LEU A 744 10.35 -8.36 20.88
C LEU A 744 9.10 -9.21 20.92
N PHE A 745 8.42 -9.36 19.78
CA PHE A 745 7.15 -10.08 19.64
C PHE A 745 7.27 -11.11 18.53
N GLY A 746 6.96 -12.39 18.81
CA GLY A 746 6.98 -13.43 17.79
C GLY A 746 7.61 -14.74 18.19
N ASP A 747 8.10 -15.49 17.21
CA ASP A 747 8.61 -16.86 17.35
C ASP A 747 10.09 -16.87 17.76
N PHE A 748 10.34 -16.88 19.06
CA PHE A 748 11.70 -16.94 19.60
C PHE A 748 11.78 -17.73 20.91
N ASP A 749 12.95 -18.32 21.16
CA ASP A 749 13.29 -18.85 22.48
C ASP A 749 13.60 -17.70 23.44
N ARG A 750 12.92 -17.68 24.56
CA ARG A 750 13.01 -16.61 25.58
C ARG A 750 14.43 -16.40 26.09
N ASP A 751 15.16 -17.47 26.40
CA ASP A 751 16.48 -17.38 27.03
C ASP A 751 17.54 -16.94 26.01
N GLN A 752 17.44 -17.39 24.75
CA GLN A 752 18.30 -16.91 23.67
C GLN A 752 18.04 -15.43 23.35
N ALA A 753 16.78 -15.01 23.32
CA ALA A 753 16.44 -13.60 23.10
C ALA A 753 16.98 -12.71 24.21
N VAL A 754 16.82 -13.11 25.48
CA VAL A 754 17.39 -12.39 26.63
C VAL A 754 18.91 -12.32 26.55
N GLU A 755 19.58 -13.40 26.17
CA GLU A 755 21.05 -13.41 26.01
C GLU A 755 21.48 -12.40 24.93
N SER A 756 20.78 -12.38 23.78
CA SER A 756 21.03 -11.43 22.69
C SER A 756 20.79 -9.99 23.13
N VAL A 757 19.69 -9.73 23.85
CA VAL A 757 19.38 -8.41 24.42
C VAL A 757 20.49 -7.95 25.39
N LEU A 758 20.98 -8.82 26.26
CA LEU A 758 22.04 -8.47 27.23
C LEU A 758 23.38 -8.16 26.56
N LYS A 759 23.71 -8.84 25.45
CA LYS A 759 24.92 -8.59 24.66
C LYS A 759 24.86 -7.29 23.85
N THR A 760 23.67 -6.83 23.51
CA THR A 760 23.42 -5.69 22.62
C THR A 760 22.88 -4.48 23.38
N PHE A 761 21.58 -4.37 23.62
CA PHE A 761 20.96 -3.27 24.35
C PHE A 761 21.40 -3.18 25.81
N GLY A 762 21.63 -4.33 26.47
CA GLY A 762 22.19 -4.39 27.81
C GLY A 762 23.62 -3.88 27.90
N ALA A 763 24.38 -3.97 26.83
CA ALA A 763 25.76 -3.48 26.72
C ALA A 763 25.88 -1.98 26.42
N LEU A 764 24.77 -1.29 26.12
CA LEU A 764 24.74 0.16 25.97
C LEU A 764 25.14 0.84 27.27
N LYS A 765 25.80 1.99 27.15
CA LYS A 765 26.11 2.82 28.33
C LYS A 765 24.81 3.26 29.00
N SER A 766 24.81 3.40 30.32
CA SER A 766 23.70 3.98 31.07
C SER A 766 23.39 5.38 30.53
N ARG A 767 22.11 5.61 30.20
CA ARG A 767 21.67 6.85 29.55
C ARG A 767 21.22 7.88 30.56
N LYS A 768 21.61 9.13 30.36
CA LYS A 768 21.11 10.23 31.18
C LYS A 768 19.65 10.52 30.81
N PRO A 769 18.79 10.93 31.75
CA PRO A 769 17.48 11.46 31.42
C PRO A 769 17.63 12.61 30.42
N GLN A 770 16.80 12.60 29.40
CA GLN A 770 16.69 13.74 28.49
C GLN A 770 15.85 14.82 29.19
N VAL A 771 16.29 16.06 29.11
CA VAL A 771 15.51 17.20 29.63
C VAL A 771 14.50 17.57 28.55
N LEU A 772 13.22 17.37 28.83
CA LEU A 772 12.14 17.84 27.96
C LEU A 772 12.09 19.37 27.93
N PRO A 773 11.79 20.00 26.80
CA PRO A 773 11.51 21.42 26.74
C PRO A 773 10.24 21.71 27.51
N GLY A 774 10.34 22.31 28.73
CA GLY A 774 9.20 22.77 29.50
C GLY A 774 8.09 21.74 29.76
N ASP A 775 6.93 22.23 30.17
CA ASP A 775 5.72 21.38 30.25
C ASP A 775 5.28 20.98 28.83
N VAL A 776 5.15 19.68 28.58
CA VAL A 776 4.64 19.17 27.31
C VAL A 776 3.21 19.66 27.12
N VAL A 777 3.04 20.64 26.26
CA VAL A 777 1.71 21.22 25.99
C VAL A 777 0.94 20.27 25.07
N SER A 778 -0.24 19.85 25.49
CA SER A 778 -1.17 19.11 24.62
C SER A 778 -1.64 19.99 23.46
N PRO A 779 -1.69 19.46 22.23
CA PRO A 779 -2.22 20.23 21.10
C PRO A 779 -3.69 20.59 21.35
N GLN A 780 -4.11 21.72 20.82
CA GLN A 780 -5.48 22.21 20.97
C GLN A 780 -6.21 22.13 19.63
N PHE A 781 -7.44 21.64 19.64
CA PHE A 781 -8.29 21.71 18.45
C PHE A 781 -8.57 23.18 18.09
N PRO A 782 -8.66 23.55 16.79
CA PRO A 782 -8.86 24.95 16.38
C PRO A 782 -10.20 25.53 16.89
N ASP A 783 -10.19 26.80 17.20
CA ASP A 783 -11.41 27.54 17.58
C ASP A 783 -12.40 27.62 16.39
N PRO A 784 -13.72 27.56 16.65
CA PRO A 784 -14.74 27.71 15.64
C PRO A 784 -14.62 29.05 14.93
N GLN A 785 -14.78 29.05 13.60
CA GLN A 785 -14.74 30.25 12.79
C GLN A 785 -16.11 30.50 12.12
N ALA A 786 -16.37 31.75 11.68
CA ALA A 786 -17.60 32.10 10.99
C ALA A 786 -17.78 31.43 9.63
N GLY A 787 -16.67 31.05 8.97
CA GLY A 787 -16.62 30.32 7.71
C GLY A 787 -15.64 29.17 7.73
N PRO A 788 -15.50 28.40 6.66
CA PRO A 788 -14.49 27.36 6.57
C PRO A 788 -13.07 27.93 6.48
N GLU A 789 -12.08 27.21 7.03
CA GLU A 789 -10.67 27.39 6.68
C GLU A 789 -10.52 27.07 5.19
N ILE A 790 -9.86 27.92 4.41
CA ILE A 790 -9.76 27.77 2.96
C ILE A 790 -8.32 27.45 2.59
N LEU A 791 -8.12 26.27 2.02
CA LEU A 791 -6.88 25.85 1.39
C LEU A 791 -7.06 25.83 -0.13
N VAL A 792 -5.95 25.79 -0.87
CA VAL A 792 -5.96 25.71 -2.33
C VAL A 792 -5.06 24.63 -2.86
N HIS A 793 -5.48 24.00 -3.98
CA HIS A 793 -4.66 23.11 -4.77
C HIS A 793 -4.50 23.61 -6.21
N LYS A 794 -3.49 23.09 -6.92
CA LYS A 794 -3.15 23.48 -8.30
C LYS A 794 -3.55 22.43 -9.35
N GLY A 795 -4.23 21.37 -8.91
CA GLY A 795 -4.70 20.31 -9.80
C GLY A 795 -6.00 20.67 -10.52
N ASP A 796 -6.75 19.64 -10.90
CA ASP A 796 -7.98 19.77 -11.69
C ASP A 796 -9.01 20.70 -11.05
N THR A 797 -9.57 21.63 -11.84
CA THR A 797 -10.51 22.66 -11.41
C THR A 797 -11.88 22.12 -10.98
N GLU A 798 -12.25 20.94 -11.44
CA GLU A 798 -13.50 20.27 -11.07
C GLU A 798 -13.39 19.50 -9.75
N ARG A 799 -12.26 19.58 -9.05
CA ARG A 799 -12.02 18.87 -7.80
C ARG A 799 -11.93 19.81 -6.62
N ALA A 800 -12.53 19.37 -5.50
CA ALA A 800 -12.43 20.02 -4.20
C ALA A 800 -12.41 18.95 -3.10
N ALA A 801 -12.13 19.36 -1.87
CA ALA A 801 -12.42 18.56 -0.68
C ALA A 801 -13.05 19.44 0.38
N ALA A 802 -13.89 18.82 1.21
CA ALA A 802 -14.50 19.51 2.33
C ALA A 802 -14.46 18.65 3.59
N MET A 803 -14.38 19.32 4.76
CA MET A 803 -14.40 18.67 6.05
C MET A 803 -15.25 19.45 7.04
N VAL A 804 -15.95 18.71 7.91
CA VAL A 804 -16.56 19.23 9.14
C VAL A 804 -16.03 18.42 10.30
N ALA A 805 -15.50 19.06 11.32
CA ALA A 805 -14.96 18.39 12.48
C ALA A 805 -15.42 18.98 13.82
N TRP A 806 -15.42 18.17 14.84
CA TRP A 806 -15.77 18.52 16.21
C TRP A 806 -14.66 18.05 17.16
N PRO A 807 -14.26 18.89 18.15
CA PRO A 807 -13.28 18.49 19.16
C PRO A 807 -13.83 17.36 20.02
N THR A 808 -12.96 16.43 20.37
CA THR A 808 -13.22 15.38 21.35
C THR A 808 -12.34 15.59 22.59
N GLY A 809 -11.65 14.58 23.03
CA GLY A 809 -10.72 14.63 24.16
C GLY A 809 -9.36 14.09 23.77
N GLY A 810 -8.70 13.55 24.75
CA GLY A 810 -7.42 12.87 24.67
C GLY A 810 -7.14 12.16 25.99
N GLY A 811 -5.94 11.61 26.07
CA GLY A 811 -5.44 10.95 27.27
C GLY A 811 -5.95 9.52 27.45
N LEU A 812 -5.14 8.79 28.19
CA LEU A 812 -5.38 7.38 28.47
C LEU A 812 -6.54 7.13 29.42
N ASP A 813 -6.80 8.06 30.35
CA ASP A 813 -7.87 7.92 31.36
C ASP A 813 -9.26 7.79 30.75
N ASN A 814 -9.48 8.41 29.58
CA ASN A 814 -10.76 8.41 28.87
C ASN A 814 -10.76 7.49 27.64
N VAL A 815 -9.79 6.61 27.48
CA VAL A 815 -9.66 5.74 26.29
C VAL A 815 -10.89 4.84 26.02
N ARG A 816 -11.65 4.49 27.09
CA ARG A 816 -12.90 3.73 26.94
C ARG A 816 -13.97 4.54 26.21
N GLU A 817 -14.04 5.83 26.45
CA GLU A 817 -14.96 6.71 25.71
C GLU A 817 -14.54 6.85 24.25
N SER A 818 -13.25 6.99 23.97
CA SER A 818 -12.70 6.99 22.62
C SER A 818 -13.14 5.76 21.79
N ARG A 819 -13.11 4.57 22.39
CA ARG A 819 -13.54 3.32 21.76
C ARG A 819 -15.04 3.30 21.45
N LYS A 820 -15.87 3.84 22.34
CA LYS A 820 -17.31 4.03 22.09
C LYS A 820 -17.56 5.10 21.01
N LEU A 821 -16.71 6.14 20.94
CA LEU A 821 -16.76 7.12 19.86
C LEU A 821 -16.48 6.50 18.50
N GLU A 822 -15.64 5.46 18.41
CA GLU A 822 -15.42 4.75 17.16
C GLU A 822 -16.70 4.10 16.63
N VAL A 823 -17.56 3.58 17.52
CA VAL A 823 -18.87 3.05 17.13
C VAL A 823 -19.78 4.16 16.59
N LEU A 824 -19.83 5.31 17.25
CA LEU A 824 -20.57 6.50 16.77
C LEU A 824 -20.04 6.96 15.40
N THR A 825 -18.72 7.01 15.26
CA THR A 825 -18.04 7.40 14.01
C THR A 825 -18.38 6.45 12.87
N SER A 826 -18.36 5.14 13.12
CA SER A 826 -18.70 4.13 12.12
C SER A 826 -20.18 4.21 11.70
N ILE A 827 -21.11 4.50 12.62
CA ILE A 827 -22.52 4.73 12.29
C ILE A 827 -22.67 6.00 11.44
N PHE A 828 -21.98 7.07 11.81
CA PHE A 828 -21.97 8.29 11.02
C PHE A 828 -21.43 8.04 9.61
N ASN A 829 -20.34 7.30 9.50
CA ASN A 829 -19.73 6.94 8.23
C ASN A 829 -20.68 6.13 7.33
N ASP A 830 -21.38 5.14 7.86
CA ASP A 830 -22.38 4.35 7.11
C ASP A 830 -23.51 5.23 6.57
N ARG A 831 -24.02 6.19 7.38
CA ARG A 831 -25.06 7.13 6.94
C ARG A 831 -24.54 8.10 5.88
N LEU A 832 -23.33 8.62 6.07
CA LEU A 832 -22.71 9.55 5.13
C LEU A 832 -22.49 8.89 3.77
N PHE A 833 -21.96 7.66 3.77
CA PHE A 833 -21.76 6.86 2.58
C PHE A 833 -23.08 6.57 1.86
N GLU A 834 -24.12 6.14 2.60
CA GLU A 834 -25.42 5.84 2.04
C GLU A 834 -26.05 7.06 1.34
N ILE A 835 -25.95 8.24 1.95
CA ILE A 835 -26.59 9.43 1.41
C ILE A 835 -25.78 10.04 0.27
N LEU A 836 -24.49 10.32 0.49
CA LEU A 836 -23.68 11.06 -0.49
C LEU A 836 -23.28 10.21 -1.69
N ARG A 837 -22.91 8.93 -1.46
CA ARG A 837 -22.50 8.03 -2.54
C ARG A 837 -23.70 7.28 -3.13
N SER A 838 -24.39 6.46 -2.32
CA SER A 838 -25.37 5.50 -2.86
C SER A 838 -26.65 6.15 -3.37
N GLN A 839 -27.14 7.23 -2.73
CA GLN A 839 -28.40 7.89 -3.09
C GLN A 839 -28.19 9.11 -4.02
N GLN A 840 -27.12 9.87 -3.80
CA GLN A 840 -26.93 11.16 -4.49
C GLN A 840 -25.83 11.13 -5.55
N GLY A 841 -24.87 10.18 -5.50
CA GLY A 841 -23.71 10.16 -6.37
C GLY A 841 -22.89 11.46 -6.34
N ALA A 842 -22.88 12.14 -5.19
CA ALA A 842 -22.23 13.45 -5.03
C ALA A 842 -20.74 13.31 -4.67
N SER A 843 -20.33 12.16 -4.18
CA SER A 843 -18.94 11.78 -3.89
C SER A 843 -18.80 10.27 -3.96
N TYR A 844 -17.63 9.79 -4.33
CA TYR A 844 -17.31 8.37 -4.34
C TYR A 844 -16.78 7.87 -2.98
N SER A 845 -15.98 8.69 -2.27
CA SER A 845 -15.22 8.28 -1.09
C SER A 845 -15.46 9.18 0.15
N PRO A 846 -16.74 9.38 0.60
CA PRO A 846 -16.98 10.08 1.85
C PRO A 846 -16.55 9.22 3.03
N GLN A 847 -15.94 9.84 4.07
CA GLN A 847 -15.47 9.14 5.25
C GLN A 847 -15.60 9.98 6.53
N VAL A 848 -15.68 9.29 7.67
CA VAL A 848 -15.65 9.90 8.99
C VAL A 848 -14.49 9.32 9.79
N ILE A 849 -13.71 10.19 10.42
CA ILE A 849 -12.48 9.85 11.14
C ILE A 849 -12.70 10.18 12.63
N ASN A 850 -12.25 9.28 13.51
CA ASN A 850 -12.11 9.53 14.93
C ASN A 850 -10.60 9.57 15.27
N SER A 851 -10.14 10.67 15.85
CA SER A 851 -8.78 10.84 16.34
C SER A 851 -8.81 11.08 17.84
N TRP A 852 -8.07 10.26 18.59
CA TRP A 852 -7.95 10.38 20.04
C TRP A 852 -6.51 10.14 20.47
N PRO A 853 -5.72 11.19 20.72
CA PRO A 853 -4.32 11.04 21.13
C PRO A 853 -4.26 10.53 22.58
N VAL A 854 -3.78 9.30 22.77
CA VAL A 854 -3.67 8.69 24.10
C VAL A 854 -2.55 9.30 24.95
N ASP A 855 -1.55 9.91 24.32
CA ASP A 855 -0.36 10.50 24.93
C ASP A 855 -0.50 12.00 25.22
N PHE A 856 -1.63 12.60 24.85
CA PHE A 856 -1.98 14.00 25.09
C PHE A 856 -3.38 14.10 25.67
N GLU A 857 -3.60 15.04 26.62
CA GLU A 857 -4.89 15.23 27.29
C GLU A 857 -5.96 15.87 26.40
N SER A 858 -5.58 16.42 25.24
CA SER A 858 -6.47 17.11 24.30
C SER A 858 -5.95 16.98 22.86
N GLY A 859 -6.67 17.54 21.89
CA GLY A 859 -6.31 17.53 20.47
C GLY A 859 -7.01 16.44 19.66
N GLY A 860 -7.91 15.66 20.27
CA GLY A 860 -8.74 14.71 19.55
C GLY A 860 -9.91 15.37 18.83
N TYR A 861 -10.42 14.70 17.79
CA TYR A 861 -11.55 15.18 17.00
C TYR A 861 -12.32 14.04 16.31
N ILE A 862 -13.58 14.29 15.97
CA ILE A 862 -14.32 13.52 14.96
C ILE A 862 -14.49 14.42 13.74
N GLY A 863 -14.10 13.93 12.56
CA GLY A 863 -14.15 14.68 11.32
C GLY A 863 -14.79 13.90 10.19
N ALA A 864 -15.86 14.45 9.58
CA ALA A 864 -16.45 13.98 8.34
C ALA A 864 -15.77 14.71 7.18
N GLN A 865 -15.23 14.00 6.22
CA GLN A 865 -14.56 14.56 5.05
C GLN A 865 -14.93 13.84 3.76
N SER A 866 -14.79 14.55 2.64
CA SER A 866 -15.05 13.98 1.31
C SER A 866 -14.31 14.74 0.22
N GLN A 867 -13.89 14.00 -0.83
CA GLN A 867 -13.58 14.59 -2.11
C GLN A 867 -14.88 14.77 -2.91
N LEU A 868 -15.01 15.86 -3.66
CA LEU A 868 -16.21 16.20 -4.40
C LEU A 868 -15.92 17.29 -5.45
N THR A 869 -16.91 17.63 -6.26
CA THR A 869 -16.81 18.82 -7.11
C THR A 869 -17.11 20.07 -6.30
N PRO A 870 -16.59 21.27 -6.69
CA PRO A 870 -16.86 22.52 -5.97
C PRO A 870 -18.35 22.80 -5.73
N ASP A 871 -19.22 22.48 -6.69
CA ASP A 871 -20.69 22.69 -6.59
C ASP A 871 -21.38 21.79 -5.54
N ASN A 872 -20.72 20.72 -5.09
CA ASN A 872 -21.28 19.80 -4.08
C ASN A 872 -20.84 20.12 -2.63
N ILE A 873 -20.03 21.16 -2.41
CA ILE A 873 -19.51 21.52 -1.08
C ILE A 873 -20.64 21.83 -0.10
N ASP A 874 -21.57 22.70 -0.47
CA ASP A 874 -22.71 23.08 0.39
C ASP A 874 -23.62 21.87 0.68
N ARG A 875 -23.80 21.00 -0.32
CA ARG A 875 -24.56 19.75 -0.15
C ARG A 875 -23.87 18.85 0.89
N PHE A 876 -22.56 18.68 0.81
CA PHE A 876 -21.79 17.92 1.78
C PHE A 876 -21.99 18.46 3.19
N TYR A 877 -21.79 19.78 3.41
CA TYR A 877 -21.98 20.41 4.71
C TYR A 877 -23.39 20.17 5.26
N ASN A 878 -24.42 20.34 4.42
CA ASN A 878 -25.81 20.13 4.80
C ASN A 878 -26.09 18.68 5.21
N VAL A 879 -25.56 17.70 4.48
CA VAL A 879 -25.74 16.26 4.79
C VAL A 879 -25.04 15.93 6.10
N VAL A 880 -23.78 16.35 6.30
CA VAL A 880 -23.04 16.11 7.53
C VAL A 880 -23.76 16.71 8.74
N GLU A 881 -24.22 17.97 8.65
CA GLU A 881 -24.96 18.62 9.73
C GLU A 881 -26.32 17.96 10.02
N MET A 882 -27.00 17.51 8.97
CA MET A 882 -28.27 16.77 9.10
C MET A 882 -28.06 15.45 9.86
N ILE A 883 -27.03 14.67 9.50
CA ILE A 883 -26.69 13.41 10.17
C ILE A 883 -26.31 13.64 11.63
N ALA A 884 -25.44 14.63 11.89
CA ALA A 884 -25.04 14.99 13.25
C ALA A 884 -26.24 15.40 14.12
N LYS A 885 -27.18 16.15 13.56
CA LYS A 885 -28.43 16.54 14.22
C LYS A 885 -29.31 15.34 14.51
N ASP A 886 -29.52 14.46 13.54
CA ASP A 886 -30.37 13.27 13.72
C ASP A 886 -29.82 12.33 14.79
N LEU A 887 -28.50 12.10 14.81
CA LEU A 887 -27.81 11.31 15.85
C LEU A 887 -27.95 11.91 17.25
N ARG A 888 -28.03 13.26 17.40
CA ARG A 888 -28.30 13.91 18.68
C ARG A 888 -29.76 13.77 19.11
N GLU A 889 -30.69 13.84 18.17
CA GLU A 889 -32.13 13.89 18.45
C GLU A 889 -32.76 12.51 18.65
N LYS A 890 -32.27 11.51 17.95
CA LYS A 890 -32.86 10.16 17.93
C LYS A 890 -31.84 9.09 18.25
N PRO A 891 -32.18 8.08 19.05
CA PRO A 891 -31.34 6.90 19.19
C PRO A 891 -31.27 6.13 17.87
N VAL A 892 -30.16 5.46 17.62
CA VAL A 892 -29.97 4.57 16.47
C VAL A 892 -30.82 3.30 16.63
N SER A 893 -31.15 2.64 15.53
CA SER A 893 -31.87 1.37 15.60
C SER A 893 -30.94 0.22 16.05
N ALA A 894 -31.49 -0.84 16.63
CA ALA A 894 -30.72 -2.01 17.03
C ALA A 894 -30.02 -2.69 15.84
N ASP A 895 -30.67 -2.73 14.66
CA ASP A 895 -30.08 -3.26 13.43
C ASP A 895 -28.89 -2.43 12.95
N GLU A 896 -29.03 -1.10 12.98
CA GLU A 896 -27.94 -0.19 12.59
C GLU A 896 -26.73 -0.32 13.53
N LEU A 897 -26.96 -0.41 14.83
CA LEU A 897 -25.90 -0.64 15.81
C LEU A 897 -25.22 -1.99 15.61
N GLN A 898 -26.00 -3.07 15.36
CA GLN A 898 -25.45 -4.39 15.11
C GLN A 898 -24.55 -4.44 13.86
N ARG A 899 -24.96 -3.77 12.77
CA ARG A 899 -24.20 -3.71 11.51
C ARG A 899 -22.85 -3.00 11.65
N VAL A 900 -22.64 -2.25 12.72
CA VAL A 900 -21.37 -1.59 13.03
C VAL A 900 -20.58 -2.35 14.09
N VAL A 901 -21.23 -2.78 15.17
CA VAL A 901 -20.55 -3.47 16.27
C VAL A 901 -20.02 -4.84 15.85
N GLU A 902 -20.75 -5.60 15.02
CA GLU A 902 -20.32 -6.93 14.63
C GLU A 902 -19.06 -6.93 13.75
N PRO A 903 -18.94 -6.09 12.69
CA PRO A 903 -17.68 -5.92 11.97
C PRO A 903 -16.51 -5.49 12.86
N LEU A 904 -16.69 -4.53 13.77
CA LEU A 904 -15.66 -4.09 14.70
C LEU A 904 -15.19 -5.23 15.61
N ARG A 905 -16.12 -6.03 16.13
CA ARG A 905 -15.80 -7.20 16.96
C ARG A 905 -14.94 -8.21 16.19
N GLN A 906 -15.32 -8.51 14.95
CA GLN A 906 -14.59 -9.45 14.11
C GLN A 906 -13.21 -8.89 13.69
N LEU A 907 -13.14 -7.61 13.39
CA LEU A 907 -11.88 -6.94 13.05
C LEU A 907 -10.88 -7.01 14.22
N ILE A 908 -11.31 -6.70 15.45
CA ILE A 908 -10.46 -6.80 16.64
C ILE A 908 -10.04 -8.25 16.88
N ALA A 909 -10.97 -9.21 16.74
CA ALA A 909 -10.66 -10.63 16.95
C ALA A 909 -9.59 -11.12 15.95
N ARG A 910 -9.69 -10.73 14.68
CA ARG A 910 -8.68 -11.06 13.65
C ARG A 910 -7.35 -10.35 13.91
N ALA A 911 -7.39 -9.03 14.16
CA ALA A 911 -6.19 -8.24 14.40
C ALA A 911 -5.41 -8.77 15.62
N SER A 912 -6.11 -9.15 16.70
CA SER A 912 -5.50 -9.69 17.93
C SER A 912 -4.90 -11.10 17.77
N SER A 913 -5.06 -11.75 16.63
CA SER A 913 -4.33 -12.98 16.30
C SER A 913 -2.89 -12.74 15.82
N GLY A 914 -2.53 -11.49 15.47
CA GLY A 914 -1.21 -11.10 14.95
C GLY A 914 -0.36 -10.33 15.95
N ASN A 915 0.96 -10.41 15.79
CA ASN A 915 1.92 -9.74 16.68
C ASN A 915 1.91 -8.20 16.55
N SER A 916 1.67 -7.68 15.34
CA SER A 916 1.65 -6.24 15.08
C SER A 916 0.59 -5.50 15.89
N PHE A 917 -0.59 -6.11 16.04
CA PHE A 917 -1.66 -5.56 16.87
C PHE A 917 -1.22 -5.40 18.33
N TRP A 918 -0.71 -6.47 18.94
CA TRP A 918 -0.28 -6.43 20.34
C TRP A 918 0.89 -5.50 20.55
N MET A 919 1.85 -5.47 19.62
CA MET A 919 2.99 -4.56 19.69
C MET A 919 2.51 -3.11 19.71
N SER A 920 1.64 -2.71 18.78
CA SER A 920 1.13 -1.34 18.71
C SER A 920 0.29 -0.95 19.92
N GLN A 921 -0.51 -1.89 20.47
CA GLN A 921 -1.30 -1.63 21.67
C GLN A 921 -0.45 -1.49 22.95
N MET A 922 0.78 -2.03 22.96
CA MET A 922 1.65 -2.03 24.13
C MET A 922 2.82 -1.03 24.03
N GLU A 923 2.92 -0.26 22.97
CA GLU A 923 3.93 0.79 22.79
C GLU A 923 3.93 1.76 23.97
N GLY A 924 5.11 1.96 24.60
CA GLY A 924 5.27 2.80 25.78
C GLY A 924 4.76 2.20 27.11
N ALA A 925 4.15 1.01 27.09
CA ALA A 925 3.53 0.41 28.28
C ALA A 925 4.55 0.05 29.38
N SER A 926 5.81 -0.16 29.05
CA SER A 926 6.84 -0.41 30.07
C SER A 926 7.11 0.84 30.93
N PHE A 927 6.91 2.04 30.37
CA PHE A 927 7.02 3.31 31.07
C PHE A 927 5.69 3.80 31.63
N ASN A 928 4.56 3.46 30.98
CA ASN A 928 3.22 3.79 31.45
C ASN A 928 2.36 2.52 31.62
N PRO A 929 2.38 1.87 32.81
CA PRO A 929 1.63 0.63 33.05
C PRO A 929 0.11 0.77 32.95
N GLN A 930 -0.45 1.99 32.95
CA GLN A 930 -1.89 2.21 32.74
C GLN A 930 -2.33 1.78 31.33
N LYS A 931 -1.42 1.75 30.35
CA LYS A 931 -1.69 1.19 29.02
C LYS A 931 -2.12 -0.29 29.12
N PHE A 932 -1.48 -1.12 29.96
CA PHE A 932 -1.94 -2.49 30.20
C PHE A 932 -3.33 -2.57 30.87
N VAL A 933 -3.65 -1.63 31.76
CA VAL A 933 -4.99 -1.56 32.39
C VAL A 933 -6.04 -1.23 31.33
N ALA A 934 -5.76 -0.29 30.45
CA ALA A 934 -6.64 0.12 29.36
C ALA A 934 -6.95 -1.03 28.38
N LEU A 935 -5.99 -1.93 28.15
CA LEU A 935 -6.19 -3.10 27.28
C LEU A 935 -7.16 -4.14 27.84
N GLN A 936 -7.39 -4.18 29.15
CA GLN A 936 -8.24 -5.19 29.78
C GLN A 936 -9.70 -5.15 29.36
N SER A 937 -10.20 -4.00 28.94
CA SER A 937 -11.58 -3.79 28.50
C SER A 937 -11.70 -3.57 27.00
N LEU A 938 -10.61 -3.74 26.23
CA LEU A 938 -10.54 -3.41 24.81
C LEU A 938 -11.76 -3.89 24.02
N LEU A 939 -12.02 -5.20 24.01
CA LEU A 939 -13.12 -5.78 23.25
C LEU A 939 -14.49 -5.30 23.75
N SER A 940 -14.70 -5.27 25.09
CA SER A 940 -15.97 -4.86 25.67
C SER A 940 -16.31 -3.39 25.40
N ASP A 941 -15.31 -2.51 25.35
CA ASP A 941 -15.53 -1.09 25.10
C ASP A 941 -16.08 -0.81 23.69
N TYR A 942 -15.74 -1.65 22.70
CA TYR A 942 -16.29 -1.55 21.35
C TYR A 942 -17.63 -2.27 21.16
N THR A 943 -17.88 -3.32 21.95
CA THR A 943 -19.01 -4.23 21.68
C THR A 943 -20.17 -4.10 22.66
N VAL A 944 -19.93 -3.52 23.84
CA VAL A 944 -20.96 -3.32 24.86
C VAL A 944 -21.34 -1.85 24.90
N ILE A 945 -22.18 -1.42 23.98
CA ILE A 945 -22.73 -0.06 23.86
C ILE A 945 -24.20 -0.13 23.47
N THR A 946 -25.01 0.80 23.99
CA THR A 946 -26.43 0.89 23.68
C THR A 946 -26.76 2.05 22.74
N PRO A 947 -27.95 2.01 22.06
CA PRO A 947 -28.41 3.15 21.25
C PRO A 947 -28.45 4.47 22.01
N GLU A 948 -28.83 4.46 23.30
CA GLU A 948 -28.89 5.63 24.17
C GLU A 948 -27.51 6.17 24.51
N GLU A 949 -26.50 5.29 24.70
CA GLU A 949 -25.11 5.71 24.91
C GLU A 949 -24.54 6.35 23.64
N VAL A 950 -24.79 5.80 22.46
CA VAL A 950 -24.41 6.42 21.17
C VAL A 950 -25.01 7.81 21.04
N GLN A 951 -26.31 7.96 21.34
CA GLN A 951 -26.98 9.26 21.33
C GLN A 951 -26.39 10.23 22.36
N ALA A 952 -26.06 9.75 23.55
CA ALA A 952 -25.43 10.60 24.58
C ALA A 952 -24.07 11.13 24.13
N LEU A 953 -23.27 10.29 23.47
CA LEU A 953 -21.99 10.71 22.88
C LEU A 953 -22.19 11.73 21.75
N ALA A 954 -23.18 11.50 20.87
CA ALA A 954 -23.52 12.46 19.82
C ALA A 954 -23.94 13.83 20.39
N ARG A 955 -24.74 13.85 21.46
CA ARG A 955 -25.10 15.09 22.18
C ARG A 955 -23.91 15.77 22.82
N LYS A 956 -22.95 14.99 23.33
CA LYS A 956 -21.75 15.55 24.00
C LYS A 956 -20.80 16.22 23.00
N TYR A 957 -20.60 15.59 21.85
CA TYR A 957 -19.52 15.97 20.93
C TYR A 957 -19.97 16.76 19.71
N PHE A 958 -21.15 16.50 19.13
CA PHE A 958 -21.64 17.22 17.95
C PHE A 958 -22.29 18.56 18.32
N ASP A 959 -21.58 19.43 19.04
CA ASP A 959 -22.05 20.77 19.39
C ASP A 959 -21.86 21.72 18.19
N ASP A 960 -22.94 22.28 17.67
CA ASP A 960 -22.93 23.22 16.54
C ASP A 960 -22.06 24.46 16.79
N LYS A 961 -21.82 24.82 18.06
CA LYS A 961 -21.00 25.99 18.44
C LYS A 961 -19.50 25.66 18.43
N LYS A 962 -19.13 24.37 18.40
CA LYS A 962 -17.74 23.92 18.43
C LYS A 962 -17.27 23.35 17.11
N LYS A 963 -18.15 23.25 16.13
CA LYS A 963 -17.80 22.70 14.82
C LYS A 963 -16.82 23.61 14.09
N TRP A 964 -15.85 22.99 13.44
CA TRP A 964 -14.87 23.60 12.58
C TRP A 964 -15.06 23.06 11.16
N LYS A 965 -14.88 23.92 10.15
CA LYS A 965 -15.03 23.57 8.74
C LYS A 965 -13.74 23.87 7.98
N LEU A 966 -13.44 23.01 7.03
CA LEU A 966 -12.34 23.18 6.08
C LEU A 966 -12.83 22.94 4.67
N VAL A 967 -12.28 23.69 3.72
CA VAL A 967 -12.47 23.46 2.29
C VAL A 967 -11.14 23.59 1.56
N VAL A 968 -10.88 22.69 0.62
CA VAL A 968 -9.76 22.77 -0.33
C VAL A 968 -10.33 23.03 -1.71
N LEU A 969 -10.01 24.18 -2.28
CA LEU A 969 -10.54 24.67 -3.56
C LEU A 969 -9.44 24.71 -4.64
N PRO A 970 -9.80 24.64 -5.92
CA PRO A 970 -8.86 24.98 -6.99
C PRO A 970 -8.35 26.42 -6.83
N GLU A 971 -7.08 26.65 -7.11
CA GLU A 971 -6.47 28.00 -7.04
C GLU A 971 -7.20 29.01 -7.93
N SER A 972 -7.70 28.58 -9.09
CA SER A 972 -8.52 29.39 -10.00
C SER A 972 -9.81 29.93 -9.35
N SER A 973 -10.46 29.14 -8.49
CA SER A 973 -11.69 29.56 -7.80
C SER A 973 -11.41 30.68 -6.79
N ARG A 974 -10.27 30.69 -6.13
CA ARG A 974 -9.85 31.73 -5.20
C ARG A 974 -9.53 33.05 -5.91
N LEU A 975 -8.87 32.99 -7.06
CA LEU A 975 -8.57 34.15 -7.87
C LEU A 975 -9.85 34.82 -8.37
N ALA A 976 -10.82 34.03 -8.83
CA ALA A 976 -12.12 34.55 -9.26
C ALA A 976 -12.93 35.19 -8.12
N ALA A 977 -12.86 34.68 -6.90
CA ALA A 977 -13.52 35.27 -5.73
C ALA A 977 -12.89 36.62 -5.31
N ASN A 978 -11.56 36.77 -5.42
CA ASN A 978 -10.86 38.01 -5.12
C ASN A 978 -11.11 39.08 -6.19
N ASP A 979 -11.36 38.74 -7.43
CA ASP A 979 -11.70 39.67 -8.52
C ASP A 979 -13.12 40.21 -8.38
N ASN A 980 -13.98 39.56 -7.60
CA ASN A 980 -15.37 40.02 -7.32
C ASN A 980 -15.50 40.88 -6.05
N GLU A 981 -14.46 41.11 -5.27
CA GLU A 981 -14.51 42.12 -4.23
C GLU A 981 -14.53 43.53 -4.87
N PRO A 982 -15.54 44.38 -4.55
CA PRO A 982 -15.61 45.72 -5.12
C PRO A 982 -14.40 46.53 -4.64
N VAL A 983 -13.55 46.92 -5.59
CA VAL A 983 -12.45 47.86 -5.34
C VAL A 983 -12.97 49.05 -4.56
N ALA A 984 -12.57 49.17 -3.30
CA ALA A 984 -12.91 50.31 -2.46
C ALA A 984 -12.42 51.59 -3.17
N LYS A 985 -13.35 52.44 -3.58
CA LYS A 985 -13.03 53.73 -4.19
C LYS A 985 -12.11 54.54 -3.28
N PRO A 986 -11.01 55.09 -3.76
CA PRO A 986 -10.13 55.88 -2.91
C PRO A 986 -10.89 57.08 -2.37
N VAL A 987 -10.93 57.22 -1.05
CA VAL A 987 -11.48 58.38 -0.32
C VAL A 987 -10.67 59.60 -0.77
N LYS A 988 -11.32 60.54 -1.45
CA LYS A 988 -10.73 61.84 -1.77
C LYS A 988 -10.35 62.53 -0.46
N ALA A 989 -9.08 62.79 -0.27
CA ALA A 989 -8.60 63.65 0.80
C ALA A 989 -9.24 65.03 0.65
N ALA A 990 -10.02 65.46 1.66
CA ALA A 990 -10.54 66.82 1.75
C ALA A 990 -9.35 67.73 2.03
N ASN A 991 -9.13 68.65 1.10
CA ASN A 991 -8.25 69.82 1.34
C ASN A 991 -8.83 70.64 2.45
N SER A 992 -8.12 70.82 3.54
CA SER A 992 -8.33 71.88 4.54
C SER A 992 -7.40 73.04 4.22
N ASN A 993 -8.02 74.19 3.94
CA ASN A 993 -7.30 75.45 4.01
C ASN A 993 -6.72 75.74 5.37
#